data_37d883cd248307db8f71e7e5531ec217
#
_entry.id   37d883cd248307db8f71e7e5531ec217
#
_cell.length_a   1.000
_cell.length_b   1.000
_cell.length_c   1.000
_cell.angle_alpha   90.00
_cell.angle_beta   90.00
_cell.angle_gamma   90.00
#
_symmetry.space_group_name_H-M   'P 1'
#
loop_
_entity.id
_entity.type
_entity.pdbx_description
1 polymer ?
#
loop_
_entity_poly.entity_id
_entity_poly.type
_entity_poly.pdbx_seq_one_letter_code
_entity_poly.pdbx_strand_id
1 'polypeptide(L)'
;MSGRQVVSRYWRGWLVLVWLMAAAVVAGARANDAPGIPRIVTHDNTEASGRLENGLLTLRLEIREGEWHPDADDGPGMPIFAFAEEGKRPSIPGPMIRVPQGTRIRVSVKNTVLFFPAFLHGLNQRPGKDGALKIAPGATQEVTFLAGESGTYYYWANTGVDAPIDARQGWDTQLHGAFIVDGPGARSDDRVLMISLWYTWIVPFDFNRGFHQIPTMNGKSWPHTTRLSYDMGQTIHWRVINTSVAVHPMHLHGSYFQIESTGDGERDTSYAENERRSVVTEVLPEGHTMAVSWKPPHAGNWIFHCHLADHFVEEISNQVSEVTGVPNEKPEHQHGKGMGMAGLVVGIQIKPSSSGIAIPALAAPARKLELVVARSNDATDVRHPIQINLTDGKNISSTAAGSELGPTIVLHRDETTEITVVNQLATPTAIHWHGIELESYYDGVVDIGGDSRQVTPRIEPGASFVARMTPPRAGTFIYHTHWHDMDQLTKGLYGALIVLEPGEKYDAEHDRLYLVSRGGADIFYSSLLVNGMEHPAGSELRAGERYRLRFINITPSDDGTEMVLAAAGKPVAWTPMAKDGAELPARFRSACDAKFKFAAGETYDFEFRPEKSGKLELQTSFIELHTNVPITVLEANEAVAERR
;
A
#
# COMPACT_ATOMS: atom_id res chain seq x y z
N MET A 1 -1.30 11.94 -29.47
CA MET A 1 -2.71 11.69 -29.82
C MET A 1 -3.01 10.27 -29.41
N SER A 2 -3.63 10.12 -28.25
CA SER A 2 -3.65 8.95 -27.39
C SER A 2 -4.88 8.08 -27.58
N GLY A 3 -4.76 6.81 -27.26
CA GLY A 3 -5.79 5.76 -27.35
C GLY A 3 -7.13 5.98 -26.63
N ARG A 4 -7.35 7.15 -26.01
CA ARG A 4 -8.62 7.52 -25.35
C ARG A 4 -9.79 7.84 -26.28
N GLN A 5 -9.56 8.07 -27.58
CA GLN A 5 -10.67 8.43 -28.50
C GLN A 5 -11.41 7.25 -29.15
N VAL A 6 -10.89 6.03 -29.07
CA VAL A 6 -11.52 4.86 -29.70
C VAL A 6 -12.50 4.16 -28.75
N VAL A 7 -12.32 4.24 -27.45
CA VAL A 7 -13.18 3.57 -26.44
C VAL A 7 -14.55 4.28 -26.27
N SER A 8 -14.66 5.57 -26.61
CA SER A 8 -15.82 6.39 -26.20
C SER A 8 -17.09 6.25 -27.05
N ARG A 9 -17.07 5.59 -28.20
CA ARG A 9 -18.25 5.61 -29.10
C ARG A 9 -19.15 4.36 -29.10
N TYR A 10 -18.63 3.21 -28.67
CA TYR A 10 -19.43 1.96 -28.67
C TYR A 10 -19.98 1.55 -27.30
N TRP A 11 -19.42 2.08 -26.20
CA TRP A 11 -19.80 1.72 -24.83
C TRP A 11 -20.97 2.52 -24.25
N ARG A 12 -21.23 3.72 -24.78
CA ARG A 12 -22.26 4.63 -24.23
C ARG A 12 -23.70 4.15 -24.33
N GLY A 13 -24.03 3.31 -25.30
CA GLY A 13 -25.42 2.88 -25.52
C GLY A 13 -25.85 1.66 -24.69
N TRP A 14 -24.95 0.74 -24.38
CA TRP A 14 -25.28 -0.53 -23.73
C TRP A 14 -25.23 -0.45 -22.20
N LEU A 15 -24.32 0.33 -21.64
CA LEU A 15 -24.20 0.49 -20.18
C LEU A 15 -25.36 1.27 -19.57
N VAL A 16 -25.91 2.26 -20.27
CA VAL A 16 -27.11 3.00 -19.81
C VAL A 16 -28.34 2.09 -19.71
N LEU A 17 -28.50 1.15 -20.62
CA LEU A 17 -29.63 0.20 -20.58
C LEU A 17 -29.48 -0.81 -19.42
N VAL A 18 -28.29 -1.26 -19.15
CA VAL A 18 -27.99 -2.20 -18.05
C VAL A 18 -28.19 -1.52 -16.68
N TRP A 19 -27.80 -0.26 -16.54
CA TRP A 19 -27.98 0.50 -15.30
C TRP A 19 -29.44 0.90 -15.05
N LEU A 20 -30.17 1.28 -16.09
CA LEU A 20 -31.61 1.58 -15.96
C LEU A 20 -32.43 0.34 -15.60
N MET A 21 -32.03 -0.85 -16.07
CA MET A 21 -32.65 -2.10 -15.65
C MET A 21 -32.25 -2.50 -14.23
N ALA A 22 -30.99 -2.31 -13.80
CA ALA A 22 -30.55 -2.58 -12.43
C ALA A 22 -31.22 -1.63 -11.41
N ALA A 23 -31.34 -0.35 -11.72
CA ALA A 23 -32.04 0.62 -10.86
C ALA A 23 -33.55 0.32 -10.76
N ALA A 24 -34.20 -0.16 -11.83
CA ALA A 24 -35.60 -0.54 -11.80
C ALA A 24 -35.87 -1.83 -11.00
N VAL A 25 -34.90 -2.76 -10.95
CA VAL A 25 -35.00 -3.98 -10.13
C VAL A 25 -34.83 -3.67 -8.64
N VAL A 26 -33.96 -2.72 -8.28
CA VAL A 26 -33.78 -2.30 -6.88
C VAL A 26 -34.99 -1.51 -6.35
N ALA A 27 -35.66 -0.74 -7.20
CA ALA A 27 -36.85 0.02 -6.80
C ALA A 27 -38.15 -0.81 -6.72
N GLY A 28 -38.20 -1.97 -7.41
CA GLY A 28 -39.41 -2.82 -7.50
C GLY A 28 -39.52 -3.97 -6.52
N ALA A 29 -38.47 -4.32 -5.80
CA ALA A 29 -38.39 -5.54 -4.97
C ALA A 29 -38.52 -5.31 -3.44
N ARG A 30 -39.31 -4.33 -2.99
CA ARG A 30 -39.80 -4.31 -1.60
C ARG A 30 -41.23 -4.82 -1.53
N ALA A 31 -41.42 -6.10 -1.90
CA ALA A 31 -42.61 -6.86 -1.54
C ALA A 31 -42.21 -7.86 -0.44
N ASN A 32 -42.88 -7.77 0.71
CA ASN A 32 -42.75 -8.68 1.84
C ASN A 32 -42.90 -10.13 1.37
N ASP A 33 -42.04 -11.04 1.93
CA ASP A 33 -42.10 -12.52 1.83
C ASP A 33 -41.23 -13.24 0.76
N ALA A 34 -40.22 -12.62 0.15
CA ALA A 34 -39.17 -13.41 -0.48
C ALA A 34 -38.15 -13.89 0.59
N PRO A 35 -37.63 -15.15 0.52
CA PRO A 35 -36.55 -15.56 1.40
C PRO A 35 -35.40 -14.59 1.22
N GLY A 36 -34.94 -13.95 2.32
CA GLY A 36 -33.92 -12.92 2.30
C GLY A 36 -32.67 -13.38 1.57
N ILE A 37 -31.99 -12.46 0.89
CA ILE A 37 -30.68 -12.71 0.26
C ILE A 37 -29.74 -13.34 1.29
N PRO A 38 -29.06 -14.48 0.99
CA PRO A 38 -28.23 -15.15 1.98
C PRO A 38 -27.04 -14.26 2.38
N ARG A 39 -26.79 -14.21 3.68
CA ARG A 39 -25.63 -13.48 4.18
C ARG A 39 -24.33 -14.14 3.72
N ILE A 40 -23.40 -13.31 3.23
CA ILE A 40 -22.04 -13.72 2.87
C ILE A 40 -21.20 -13.92 4.14
N VAL A 41 -20.37 -14.95 4.15
CA VAL A 41 -19.42 -15.25 5.23
C VAL A 41 -18.03 -14.78 4.79
N THR A 42 -17.36 -14.00 5.64
CA THR A 42 -15.94 -13.68 5.43
C THR A 42 -15.05 -14.73 6.10
N HIS A 43 -13.88 -15.02 5.52
CA HIS A 43 -12.92 -15.97 6.09
C HIS A 43 -11.47 -15.63 5.71
N ASP A 44 -10.52 -16.22 6.45
CA ASP A 44 -9.09 -15.86 6.37
C ASP A 44 -8.25 -16.77 5.45
N ASN A 45 -8.86 -17.46 4.52
CA ASN A 45 -8.17 -18.40 3.63
C ASN A 45 -7.28 -19.42 4.37
N THR A 46 -7.77 -19.95 5.50
CA THR A 46 -7.04 -20.93 6.31
C THR A 46 -7.31 -22.37 5.92
N GLU A 47 -8.40 -22.60 5.20
CA GLU A 47 -8.84 -23.95 4.81
C GLU A 47 -9.03 -24.03 3.29
N ALA A 48 -8.49 -25.09 2.69
CA ALA A 48 -8.71 -25.41 1.29
C ALA A 48 -10.11 -26.00 1.10
N SER A 49 -10.73 -25.67 -0.03
CA SER A 49 -12.08 -26.13 -0.40
C SER A 49 -12.03 -27.30 -1.38
N GLY A 50 -13.15 -28.02 -1.49
CA GLY A 50 -13.27 -29.20 -2.33
C GLY A 50 -12.71 -30.47 -1.69
N ARG A 51 -12.71 -31.56 -2.47
CA ARG A 51 -12.26 -32.90 -2.04
C ARG A 51 -11.05 -33.33 -2.86
N LEU A 52 -9.91 -33.45 -2.20
CA LEU A 52 -8.67 -33.94 -2.81
C LEU A 52 -8.48 -35.42 -2.50
N GLU A 53 -8.56 -36.28 -3.52
CA GLU A 53 -8.40 -37.72 -3.40
C GLU A 53 -7.61 -38.26 -4.58
N ASN A 54 -6.63 -39.10 -4.31
CA ASN A 54 -5.82 -39.78 -5.33
C ASN A 54 -5.24 -38.85 -6.42
N GLY A 55 -4.82 -37.65 -6.03
CA GLY A 55 -4.27 -36.65 -6.95
C GLY A 55 -5.30 -35.91 -7.81
N LEU A 56 -6.59 -36.03 -7.48
CA LEU A 56 -7.68 -35.31 -8.11
C LEU A 56 -8.40 -34.43 -7.08
N LEU A 57 -8.38 -33.11 -7.29
CA LEU A 57 -9.28 -32.19 -6.58
C LEU A 57 -10.62 -32.13 -7.35
N THR A 58 -11.72 -32.36 -6.65
CA THR A 58 -13.07 -32.11 -7.13
C THR A 58 -13.70 -30.97 -6.32
N LEU A 59 -14.13 -29.91 -7.01
CA LEU A 59 -14.75 -28.73 -6.40
C LEU A 59 -15.99 -28.32 -7.20
N ARG A 60 -17.06 -27.98 -6.50
CA ARG A 60 -18.27 -27.45 -7.11
C ARG A 60 -18.54 -26.06 -6.58
N LEU A 61 -18.54 -25.08 -7.45
CA LEU A 61 -18.76 -23.67 -7.16
C LEU A 61 -20.11 -23.20 -7.70
N GLU A 62 -20.68 -22.24 -7.03
CA GLU A 62 -21.82 -21.45 -7.48
C GLU A 62 -21.45 -19.96 -7.44
N ILE A 63 -21.86 -19.20 -8.44
CA ILE A 63 -21.86 -17.73 -8.40
C ILE A 63 -23.24 -17.32 -7.89
N ARG A 64 -23.29 -16.65 -6.75
CA ARG A 64 -24.52 -16.34 -6.04
C ARG A 64 -24.56 -14.87 -5.62
N GLU A 65 -25.76 -14.32 -5.57
CA GLU A 65 -26.05 -13.09 -4.86
C GLU A 65 -26.02 -13.33 -3.36
N GLY A 66 -25.49 -12.39 -2.59
CA GLY A 66 -25.48 -12.41 -1.14
C GLY A 66 -25.36 -11.02 -0.54
N GLU A 67 -25.71 -10.90 0.73
CA GLU A 67 -25.57 -9.68 1.50
C GLU A 67 -24.21 -9.66 2.19
N TRP A 68 -23.39 -8.67 1.84
CA TRP A 68 -22.05 -8.51 2.36
C TRP A 68 -21.97 -7.36 3.37
N HIS A 69 -21.32 -7.62 4.49
CA HIS A 69 -21.06 -6.67 5.57
C HIS A 69 -19.54 -6.45 5.68
N PRO A 70 -18.98 -5.46 5.01
CA PRO A 70 -17.52 -5.21 5.02
C PRO A 70 -17.02 -4.73 6.39
N ASP A 71 -17.84 -4.02 7.12
CA ASP A 71 -17.57 -3.56 8.49
C ASP A 71 -18.07 -4.56 9.52
N ALA A 72 -18.73 -4.08 10.59
CA ALA A 72 -19.29 -4.94 11.62
C ALA A 72 -20.29 -5.95 11.05
N ASP A 73 -20.29 -7.14 11.63
CA ASP A 73 -21.19 -8.21 11.21
C ASP A 73 -22.68 -7.85 11.35
N ASP A 74 -23.04 -7.04 12.31
CA ASP A 74 -24.40 -6.54 12.54
C ASP A 74 -24.59 -5.10 12.03
N GLY A 75 -23.61 -4.55 11.29
CA GLY A 75 -23.67 -3.26 10.61
C GLY A 75 -24.46 -3.32 9.29
N PRO A 76 -24.47 -2.21 8.54
CA PRO A 76 -25.10 -2.16 7.21
C PRO A 76 -24.51 -3.20 6.26
N GLY A 77 -25.39 -3.87 5.50
CA GLY A 77 -25.03 -4.84 4.46
C GLY A 77 -25.43 -4.35 3.08
N MET A 78 -24.75 -4.86 2.06
CA MET A 78 -25.01 -4.52 0.66
C MET A 78 -25.03 -5.76 -0.22
N PRO A 79 -25.90 -5.81 -1.25
CA PRO A 79 -25.97 -6.94 -2.16
C PRO A 79 -24.77 -6.95 -3.12
N ILE A 80 -24.10 -8.10 -3.23
CA ILE A 80 -23.02 -8.34 -4.20
C ILE A 80 -23.04 -9.79 -4.69
N PHE A 81 -22.26 -10.08 -5.72
CA PHE A 81 -22.00 -11.46 -6.14
C PHE A 81 -20.76 -12.02 -5.47
N ALA A 82 -20.84 -13.27 -5.04
CA ALA A 82 -19.75 -14.01 -4.43
C ALA A 82 -19.75 -15.47 -4.86
N PHE A 83 -18.61 -16.15 -4.75
CA PHE A 83 -18.54 -17.59 -4.92
C PHE A 83 -19.04 -18.31 -3.66
N ALA A 84 -19.70 -19.45 -3.88
CA ALA A 84 -20.05 -20.41 -2.85
C ALA A 84 -19.56 -21.81 -3.26
N GLU A 85 -19.10 -22.62 -2.32
CA GLU A 85 -19.03 -24.06 -2.54
C GLU A 85 -20.46 -24.63 -2.46
N GLU A 86 -20.79 -25.57 -3.35
CA GLU A 86 -22.15 -26.14 -3.44
C GLU A 86 -22.67 -26.59 -2.07
N GLY A 87 -23.85 -26.11 -1.70
CA GLY A 87 -24.49 -26.39 -0.40
C GLY A 87 -23.98 -25.54 0.77
N LYS A 88 -23.00 -24.65 0.56
CA LYS A 88 -22.54 -23.70 1.58
C LYS A 88 -23.04 -22.28 1.31
N ARG A 89 -22.85 -21.37 2.25
CA ARG A 89 -23.10 -19.93 2.05
C ARG A 89 -22.06 -19.33 1.10
N PRO A 90 -22.40 -18.28 0.36
CA PRO A 90 -21.40 -17.52 -0.38
C PRO A 90 -20.37 -16.92 0.59
N SER A 91 -19.14 -16.83 0.14
CA SER A 91 -18.03 -16.35 0.97
C SER A 91 -17.14 -15.34 0.26
N ILE A 92 -16.52 -14.48 1.04
CA ILE A 92 -15.46 -13.56 0.62
C ILE A 92 -14.25 -13.75 1.53
N PRO A 93 -13.08 -14.00 0.95
CA PRO A 93 -12.87 -14.42 -0.44
C PRO A 93 -13.68 -15.66 -0.81
N GLY A 94 -13.78 -15.97 -2.10
CA GLY A 94 -14.37 -17.23 -2.56
C GLY A 94 -13.57 -18.45 -2.05
N PRO A 95 -14.11 -19.67 -2.16
CA PRO A 95 -13.50 -20.91 -1.65
C PRO A 95 -12.06 -21.07 -2.14
N MET A 96 -11.07 -21.16 -1.22
CA MET A 96 -9.66 -21.29 -1.58
C MET A 96 -9.34 -22.62 -2.22
N ILE A 97 -8.73 -22.62 -3.39
CA ILE A 97 -8.12 -23.80 -4.01
C ILE A 97 -6.66 -23.85 -3.54
N ARG A 98 -6.25 -24.94 -2.89
CA ARG A 98 -4.87 -25.18 -2.51
C ARG A 98 -4.51 -26.64 -2.75
N VAL A 99 -3.54 -26.90 -3.63
CA VAL A 99 -3.18 -28.24 -4.06
C VAL A 99 -1.67 -28.36 -4.31
N PRO A 100 -1.10 -29.57 -4.17
CA PRO A 100 0.26 -29.85 -4.65
C PRO A 100 0.38 -29.67 -6.18
N GLN A 101 1.55 -29.26 -6.63
CA GLN A 101 1.89 -29.21 -8.05
C GLN A 101 1.62 -30.55 -8.74
N GLY A 102 1.06 -30.50 -9.96
CA GLY A 102 0.71 -31.68 -10.75
C GLY A 102 -0.62 -32.34 -10.36
N THR A 103 -1.34 -31.83 -9.36
CA THR A 103 -2.70 -32.28 -9.03
C THR A 103 -3.64 -32.05 -10.22
N ARG A 104 -4.45 -33.04 -10.55
CA ARG A 104 -5.55 -32.86 -11.49
C ARG A 104 -6.69 -32.13 -10.77
N ILE A 105 -7.20 -31.07 -11.37
CA ILE A 105 -8.28 -30.24 -10.81
C ILE A 105 -9.49 -30.37 -11.72
N ARG A 106 -10.65 -30.70 -11.12
CA ARG A 106 -11.95 -30.68 -11.76
C ARG A 106 -12.85 -29.71 -11.00
N VAL A 107 -13.22 -28.60 -11.63
CA VAL A 107 -14.12 -27.62 -11.05
C VAL A 107 -15.37 -27.49 -11.92
N SER A 108 -16.54 -27.66 -11.31
CA SER A 108 -17.80 -27.28 -11.92
C SER A 108 -18.29 -25.98 -11.33
N VAL A 109 -18.71 -25.02 -12.17
CA VAL A 109 -19.19 -23.70 -11.74
C VAL A 109 -20.58 -23.47 -12.30
N LYS A 110 -21.54 -23.24 -11.40
CA LYS A 110 -22.93 -22.91 -11.74
C LYS A 110 -23.13 -21.40 -11.60
N ASN A 111 -23.65 -20.77 -12.64
CA ASN A 111 -24.09 -19.38 -12.58
C ASN A 111 -25.56 -19.34 -12.12
N THR A 112 -25.82 -18.90 -10.89
CA THR A 112 -27.19 -18.74 -10.38
C THR A 112 -27.72 -17.31 -10.52
N VAL A 113 -26.93 -16.39 -11.10
CA VAL A 113 -27.37 -15.02 -11.40
C VAL A 113 -28.40 -15.06 -12.55
N LEU A 114 -29.59 -14.49 -12.30
CA LEU A 114 -30.76 -14.74 -13.16
C LEU A 114 -30.67 -14.12 -14.55
N PHE A 115 -30.00 -12.98 -14.71
CA PHE A 115 -30.11 -12.19 -15.95
C PHE A 115 -28.80 -12.03 -16.69
N PHE A 116 -27.65 -12.33 -16.07
CA PHE A 116 -26.36 -12.04 -16.65
C PHE A 116 -25.51 -13.30 -16.84
N PRO A 117 -24.86 -13.49 -18.00
CA PRO A 117 -23.81 -14.49 -18.12
C PRO A 117 -22.65 -14.12 -17.20
N ALA A 118 -21.99 -15.11 -16.65
CA ALA A 118 -20.72 -14.92 -15.93
C ALA A 118 -19.55 -15.27 -16.87
N PHE A 119 -18.45 -14.55 -16.71
CA PHE A 119 -17.18 -14.77 -17.38
C PHE A 119 -16.15 -15.09 -16.30
N LEU A 120 -15.78 -16.36 -16.24
CA LEU A 120 -14.89 -16.90 -15.21
C LEU A 120 -13.47 -17.01 -15.75
N HIS A 121 -12.52 -16.52 -14.96
CA HIS A 121 -11.10 -16.49 -15.23
C HIS A 121 -10.31 -17.25 -14.17
N GLY A 122 -9.07 -17.62 -14.48
CA GLY A 122 -8.13 -18.14 -13.52
C GLY A 122 -8.25 -19.62 -13.17
N LEU A 123 -9.24 -20.34 -13.69
CA LEU A 123 -9.37 -21.79 -13.52
C LEU A 123 -8.77 -22.55 -14.71
N ASN A 124 -7.45 -22.46 -14.86
CA ASN A 124 -6.67 -23.10 -15.91
C ASN A 124 -5.29 -23.51 -15.41
N GLN A 125 -4.55 -24.28 -16.21
CA GLN A 125 -3.17 -24.63 -15.90
C GLN A 125 -2.26 -23.39 -15.91
N ARG A 126 -1.38 -23.25 -14.93
CA ARG A 126 -0.41 -22.15 -14.80
C ARG A 126 1.02 -22.62 -15.14
N PRO A 127 1.84 -21.84 -15.83
CA PRO A 127 1.43 -20.69 -16.62
C PRO A 127 0.56 -21.09 -17.82
N GLY A 128 -0.31 -20.20 -18.25
CA GLY A 128 -1.19 -20.47 -19.38
C GLY A 128 -1.82 -19.16 -19.91
N LYS A 129 -2.46 -19.23 -21.05
CA LYS A 129 -3.31 -18.12 -21.48
C LYS A 129 -4.64 -18.25 -20.79
N ASP A 130 -5.00 -17.24 -20.05
CA ASP A 130 -6.35 -17.11 -19.53
C ASP A 130 -7.33 -16.85 -20.68
N GLY A 131 -8.41 -17.61 -20.70
CA GLY A 131 -9.53 -17.41 -21.58
C GLY A 131 -10.80 -17.49 -20.75
N ALA A 132 -11.64 -16.45 -20.82
CA ALA A 132 -12.87 -16.42 -20.06
C ALA A 132 -13.77 -17.61 -20.39
N LEU A 133 -14.16 -18.38 -19.36
CA LEU A 133 -15.20 -19.38 -19.47
C LEU A 133 -16.57 -18.70 -19.30
N LYS A 134 -17.32 -18.57 -20.41
CA LYS A 134 -18.65 -17.99 -20.36
C LYS A 134 -19.68 -19.00 -19.84
N ILE A 135 -20.43 -18.62 -18.81
CA ILE A 135 -21.46 -19.42 -18.15
C ILE A 135 -22.79 -18.68 -18.24
N ALA A 136 -23.72 -19.21 -19.02
CA ALA A 136 -25.06 -18.61 -19.18
C ALA A 136 -25.83 -18.63 -17.83
N PRO A 137 -26.85 -17.75 -17.66
CA PRO A 137 -27.74 -17.79 -16.50
C PRO A 137 -28.32 -19.18 -16.26
N GLY A 138 -28.24 -19.70 -15.05
CA GLY A 138 -28.73 -21.03 -14.67
C GLY A 138 -27.89 -22.21 -15.15
N ALA A 139 -26.89 -22.00 -16.01
CA ALA A 139 -26.05 -23.05 -16.56
C ALA A 139 -24.91 -23.44 -15.59
N THR A 140 -24.40 -24.65 -15.80
CA THR A 140 -23.18 -25.16 -15.18
C THR A 140 -22.15 -25.45 -16.26
N GLN A 141 -20.92 -25.05 -16.03
CA GLN A 141 -19.77 -25.41 -16.87
C GLN A 141 -18.73 -26.14 -16.02
N GLU A 142 -18.02 -27.11 -16.62
CA GLU A 142 -16.96 -27.85 -15.96
C GLU A 142 -15.64 -27.63 -16.68
N VAL A 143 -14.58 -27.40 -15.91
CA VAL A 143 -13.20 -27.36 -16.39
C VAL A 143 -12.38 -28.44 -15.71
N THR A 144 -11.45 -29.03 -16.45
CA THR A 144 -10.48 -29.99 -15.93
C THR A 144 -9.09 -29.64 -16.47
N PHE A 145 -8.13 -29.46 -15.57
CA PHE A 145 -6.76 -29.09 -15.88
C PHE A 145 -5.77 -29.66 -14.86
N LEU A 146 -4.48 -29.52 -15.10
CA LEU A 146 -3.44 -29.84 -14.11
C LEU A 146 -3.01 -28.56 -13.39
N ALA A 147 -2.84 -28.65 -12.07
CA ALA A 147 -2.10 -27.64 -11.33
C ALA A 147 -0.67 -27.59 -11.87
N GLY A 148 -0.31 -26.50 -12.53
CA GLY A 148 0.96 -26.34 -13.22
C GLY A 148 2.11 -26.01 -12.27
N GLU A 149 2.82 -24.91 -12.52
CA GLU A 149 3.94 -24.45 -11.69
C GLU A 149 3.45 -24.02 -10.30
N SER A 150 4.31 -24.27 -9.29
CA SER A 150 4.03 -23.81 -7.92
C SER A 150 4.01 -22.29 -7.85
N GLY A 151 3.10 -21.74 -7.04
CA GLY A 151 2.99 -20.29 -6.91
C GLY A 151 1.69 -19.82 -6.26
N THR A 152 1.54 -18.52 -6.23
CA THR A 152 0.38 -17.79 -5.73
C THR A 152 -0.42 -17.27 -6.90
N TYR A 153 -1.64 -17.79 -7.04
CA TYR A 153 -2.57 -17.45 -8.11
C TYR A 153 -3.94 -17.13 -7.52
N TYR A 154 -4.88 -16.77 -8.37
CA TYR A 154 -6.27 -16.53 -8.01
C TYR A 154 -7.19 -16.87 -9.17
N TYR A 155 -8.48 -17.00 -8.89
CA TYR A 155 -9.56 -17.08 -9.87
C TYR A 155 -10.59 -16.00 -9.57
N TRP A 156 -11.28 -15.54 -10.60
CA TRP A 156 -12.24 -14.45 -10.48
C TRP A 156 -13.28 -14.49 -11.60
N ALA A 157 -14.36 -13.76 -11.42
CA ALA A 157 -15.34 -13.61 -12.48
C ALA A 157 -15.92 -12.19 -12.52
N ASN A 158 -16.56 -11.88 -13.62
CA ASN A 158 -17.45 -10.74 -13.77
C ASN A 158 -18.74 -11.17 -14.49
N THR A 159 -19.79 -10.36 -14.38
CA THR A 159 -21.11 -10.65 -14.92
C THR A 159 -21.47 -9.64 -16.03
N GLY A 160 -22.30 -10.08 -16.97
CA GLY A 160 -22.77 -9.26 -18.09
C GLY A 160 -21.81 -9.20 -19.27
N VAL A 161 -20.59 -8.68 -19.07
CA VAL A 161 -19.57 -8.55 -20.10
C VAL A 161 -18.23 -9.11 -19.61
N ASP A 162 -17.44 -9.61 -20.54
CA ASP A 162 -16.06 -9.99 -20.26
C ASP A 162 -15.20 -8.73 -20.13
N ALA A 163 -14.57 -8.55 -18.96
CA ALA A 163 -13.75 -7.40 -18.64
C ALA A 163 -12.50 -7.81 -17.86
N PRO A 164 -11.39 -7.10 -17.96
CA PRO A 164 -10.18 -7.38 -17.17
C PRO A 164 -10.40 -7.10 -15.68
N ILE A 165 -9.53 -7.64 -14.84
CA ILE A 165 -9.67 -7.58 -13.38
C ILE A 165 -9.71 -6.14 -12.83
N ASP A 166 -8.97 -5.24 -13.45
CA ASP A 166 -8.86 -3.82 -13.15
C ASP A 166 -10.04 -2.96 -13.65
N ALA A 167 -11.03 -3.58 -14.30
CA ALA A 167 -12.24 -2.91 -14.77
C ALA A 167 -13.51 -3.33 -14.01
N ARG A 168 -13.40 -4.18 -12.97
CA ARG A 168 -14.55 -4.65 -12.18
C ARG A 168 -15.09 -3.55 -11.27
N GLN A 169 -16.41 -3.41 -11.23
CA GLN A 169 -17.11 -2.41 -10.42
C GLN A 169 -18.33 -3.00 -9.74
N GLY A 170 -18.76 -2.39 -8.66
CA GLY A 170 -20.00 -2.70 -7.98
C GLY A 170 -20.11 -4.16 -7.56
N TRP A 171 -21.09 -4.88 -8.08
CA TRP A 171 -21.49 -6.21 -7.64
C TRP A 171 -20.46 -7.32 -7.87
N ASP A 172 -19.54 -7.16 -8.82
CA ASP A 172 -18.56 -8.17 -9.20
C ASP A 172 -17.22 -8.05 -8.44
N THR A 173 -17.00 -6.95 -7.75
CA THR A 173 -15.70 -6.62 -7.16
C THR A 173 -15.19 -7.64 -6.14
N GLN A 174 -16.11 -8.39 -5.51
CA GLN A 174 -15.79 -9.43 -4.52
C GLN A 174 -15.88 -10.86 -5.08
N LEU A 175 -16.09 -10.99 -6.39
CA LEU A 175 -16.22 -12.28 -7.05
C LEU A 175 -14.84 -12.85 -7.43
N HIS A 176 -14.07 -13.28 -6.40
CA HIS A 176 -12.70 -13.80 -6.55
C HIS A 176 -12.38 -14.81 -5.43
N GLY A 177 -11.37 -15.66 -5.63
CA GLY A 177 -10.85 -16.59 -4.64
C GLY A 177 -9.38 -16.95 -4.89
N ALA A 178 -8.67 -17.34 -3.85
CA ALA A 178 -7.26 -17.73 -3.93
C ALA A 178 -7.09 -19.09 -4.61
N PHE A 179 -6.03 -19.21 -5.42
CA PHE A 179 -5.59 -20.46 -6.02
C PHE A 179 -4.09 -20.64 -5.76
N ILE A 180 -3.75 -21.53 -4.85
CA ILE A 180 -2.38 -21.80 -4.41
C ILE A 180 -1.94 -23.16 -4.95
N VAL A 181 -0.81 -23.18 -5.62
CA VAL A 181 -0.14 -24.43 -6.04
C VAL A 181 1.12 -24.60 -5.20
N ASP A 182 1.11 -25.63 -4.36
CA ASP A 182 2.23 -25.93 -3.46
C ASP A 182 3.31 -26.75 -4.20
N GLY A 183 4.54 -26.23 -4.19
CA GLY A 183 5.71 -26.96 -4.68
C GLY A 183 6.19 -28.04 -3.69
N PRO A 184 7.20 -28.84 -4.06
CA PRO A 184 7.82 -29.79 -3.15
C PRO A 184 8.37 -29.10 -1.89
N GLY A 185 7.97 -29.58 -0.72
CA GLY A 185 8.39 -29.00 0.56
C GLY A 185 7.72 -27.67 0.91
N ALA A 186 6.63 -27.32 0.22
CA ALA A 186 5.87 -26.11 0.52
C ALA A 186 5.34 -26.09 1.96
N ARG A 187 5.27 -24.91 2.52
CA ARG A 187 4.72 -24.66 3.87
C ARG A 187 3.20 -24.64 3.80
N SER A 188 2.58 -25.03 4.91
CA SER A 188 1.11 -24.95 5.07
C SER A 188 0.68 -23.89 6.11
N ASP A 189 1.65 -23.20 6.72
CA ASP A 189 1.44 -22.20 7.78
C ASP A 189 1.49 -20.75 7.29
N ASP A 190 1.60 -20.54 5.97
CA ASP A 190 1.51 -19.23 5.36
C ASP A 190 0.07 -18.67 5.42
N ARG A 191 -0.04 -17.34 5.57
CA ARG A 191 -1.33 -16.65 5.50
C ARG A 191 -1.59 -16.16 4.08
N VAL A 192 -2.82 -16.33 3.62
CA VAL A 192 -3.24 -15.80 2.32
C VAL A 192 -4.13 -14.58 2.55
N LEU A 193 -3.62 -13.42 2.17
CA LEU A 193 -4.26 -12.12 2.31
C LEU A 193 -4.73 -11.65 0.93
N MET A 194 -6.04 -11.50 0.75
CA MET A 194 -6.61 -11.01 -0.50
C MET A 194 -7.10 -9.58 -0.34
N ILE A 195 -6.53 -8.70 -1.12
CA ILE A 195 -6.95 -7.29 -1.22
C ILE A 195 -8.06 -7.20 -2.24
N SER A 196 -9.13 -6.51 -1.87
CA SER A 196 -10.20 -6.14 -2.78
C SER A 196 -10.72 -4.74 -2.49
N LEU A 197 -11.25 -4.10 -3.50
CA LEU A 197 -11.83 -2.76 -3.42
C LEU A 197 -13.21 -2.81 -4.05
N TRP A 198 -14.25 -2.62 -3.23
CA TRP A 198 -15.56 -2.31 -3.78
C TRP A 198 -15.57 -0.86 -4.22
N TYR A 199 -16.09 -0.60 -5.41
CA TYR A 199 -15.95 0.68 -6.06
C TYR A 199 -17.17 0.97 -6.93
N THR A 200 -17.71 2.18 -6.83
CA THR A 200 -18.76 2.68 -7.72
C THR A 200 -18.72 4.21 -7.82
N TRP A 201 -19.11 4.73 -8.98
CA TRP A 201 -19.23 6.18 -9.15
C TRP A 201 -20.43 6.72 -8.37
N ILE A 202 -20.28 7.88 -7.69
CA ILE A 202 -21.39 8.60 -7.03
C ILE A 202 -22.45 9.00 -8.07
N VAL A 203 -21.99 9.51 -9.22
CA VAL A 203 -22.82 9.73 -10.39
C VAL A 203 -22.19 8.99 -11.57
N PRO A 204 -22.90 8.06 -12.22
CA PRO A 204 -22.34 7.27 -13.31
C PRO A 204 -21.67 8.14 -14.36
N PHE A 205 -20.39 7.84 -14.65
CA PHE A 205 -19.55 8.53 -15.64
C PHE A 205 -19.24 10.01 -15.39
N ASP A 206 -19.54 10.53 -14.19
CA ASP A 206 -19.14 11.88 -13.79
C ASP A 206 -17.93 11.83 -12.85
N PHE A 207 -16.75 11.91 -13.43
CA PHE A 207 -15.47 11.92 -12.70
C PHE A 207 -15.33 13.09 -11.72
N ASN A 208 -16.07 14.18 -11.93
CA ASN A 208 -15.99 15.36 -11.05
C ASN A 208 -16.79 15.19 -9.76
N ARG A 209 -17.68 14.20 -9.70
CA ARG A 209 -18.48 13.91 -8.50
C ARG A 209 -17.87 12.86 -7.59
N GLY A 210 -16.74 12.26 -8.00
CA GLY A 210 -16.04 11.26 -7.22
C GLY A 210 -16.70 9.87 -7.26
N PHE A 211 -16.26 9.04 -6.35
CA PHE A 211 -16.67 7.64 -6.25
C PHE A 211 -16.74 7.22 -4.77
N HIS A 212 -17.54 6.20 -4.50
CA HIS A 212 -17.49 5.47 -3.25
C HIS A 212 -16.55 4.29 -3.39
N GLN A 213 -15.78 4.02 -2.34
CA GLN A 213 -14.87 2.90 -2.29
C GLN A 213 -14.83 2.25 -0.90
N ILE A 214 -14.73 0.92 -0.88
CA ILE A 214 -14.61 0.14 0.36
C ILE A 214 -13.45 -0.82 0.18
N PRO A 215 -12.24 -0.42 0.62
CA PRO A 215 -11.07 -1.28 0.58
C PRO A 215 -11.12 -2.32 1.69
N THR A 216 -10.79 -3.57 1.36
CA THR A 216 -10.89 -4.68 2.31
C THR A 216 -9.72 -5.66 2.20
N MET A 217 -9.40 -6.29 3.33
CA MET A 217 -8.55 -7.46 3.42
C MET A 217 -9.42 -8.67 3.77
N ASN A 218 -9.41 -9.70 2.92
CA ASN A 218 -10.25 -10.89 3.08
C ASN A 218 -11.73 -10.55 3.31
N GLY A 219 -12.24 -9.53 2.60
CA GLY A 219 -13.64 -9.12 2.62
C GLY A 219 -14.08 -8.29 3.83
N LYS A 220 -13.15 -7.83 4.67
CA LYS A 220 -13.40 -6.93 5.80
C LYS A 220 -12.57 -5.67 5.72
N SER A 221 -13.14 -4.54 6.16
CA SER A 221 -12.47 -3.28 6.41
C SER A 221 -12.04 -3.16 7.87
N TRP A 222 -10.95 -2.44 8.12
CA TRP A 222 -10.55 -2.08 9.48
C TRP A 222 -11.63 -1.23 10.17
N PRO A 223 -11.92 -1.48 11.46
CA PRO A 223 -11.20 -2.33 12.42
C PRO A 223 -11.66 -3.80 12.47
N HIS A 224 -12.47 -4.26 11.51
CA HIS A 224 -13.06 -5.60 11.48
C HIS A 224 -12.23 -6.63 10.68
N THR A 225 -11.07 -6.24 10.17
CA THR A 225 -10.09 -7.17 9.61
C THR A 225 -9.57 -8.12 10.69
N THR A 226 -9.15 -9.33 10.29
CA THR A 226 -8.59 -10.30 11.23
C THR A 226 -7.36 -9.75 11.95
N ARG A 227 -7.31 -9.94 13.27
CA ARG A 227 -6.12 -9.67 14.07
C ARG A 227 -5.17 -10.86 13.98
N LEU A 228 -3.98 -10.62 13.43
CA LEU A 228 -2.94 -11.64 13.36
C LEU A 228 -2.12 -11.65 14.66
N SER A 229 -1.66 -12.84 15.07
CA SER A 229 -0.84 -12.96 16.28
C SER A 229 0.30 -13.94 16.06
N TYR A 230 1.53 -13.49 16.40
CA TYR A 230 2.77 -14.24 16.21
C TYR A 230 3.69 -14.05 17.42
N ASP A 231 4.75 -14.85 17.49
CA ASP A 231 5.78 -14.70 18.51
C ASP A 231 6.97 -13.88 17.97
N MET A 232 7.57 -13.06 18.84
CA MET A 232 8.78 -12.31 18.51
C MET A 232 9.89 -13.25 18.04
N GLY A 233 10.50 -12.92 16.89
CA GLY A 233 11.54 -13.72 16.27
C GLY A 233 11.05 -14.94 15.48
N GLN A 234 9.73 -15.21 15.43
CA GLN A 234 9.16 -16.20 14.52
C GLN A 234 9.34 -15.76 13.07
N THR A 235 9.70 -16.67 12.17
CA THR A 235 9.63 -16.39 10.74
C THR A 235 8.20 -16.56 10.27
N ILE A 236 7.62 -15.51 9.72
CA ILE A 236 6.23 -15.42 9.28
C ILE A 236 6.22 -15.39 7.75
N HIS A 237 5.27 -16.08 7.15
CA HIS A 237 5.11 -16.11 5.69
C HIS A 237 3.70 -15.69 5.29
N TRP A 238 3.60 -14.77 4.35
CA TRP A 238 2.33 -14.33 3.77
C TRP A 238 2.35 -14.45 2.25
N ARG A 239 1.16 -14.69 1.70
CA ARG A 239 0.85 -14.53 0.28
C ARG A 239 -0.15 -13.42 0.17
N VAL A 240 0.20 -12.35 -0.51
CA VAL A 240 -0.68 -11.18 -0.70
C VAL A 240 -1.13 -11.18 -2.15
N ILE A 241 -2.42 -11.09 -2.38
CA ILE A 241 -3.06 -11.14 -3.69
C ILE A 241 -3.88 -9.87 -3.87
N ASN A 242 -3.57 -9.07 -4.87
CA ASN A 242 -4.37 -7.90 -5.22
C ASN A 242 -5.38 -8.25 -6.30
N THR A 243 -6.65 -8.36 -5.94
CA THR A 243 -7.76 -8.57 -6.89
C THR A 243 -8.59 -7.31 -7.10
N SER A 244 -8.08 -6.15 -6.69
CA SER A 244 -8.76 -4.87 -6.82
C SER A 244 -8.47 -4.17 -8.15
N VAL A 245 -9.11 -3.04 -8.36
CA VAL A 245 -8.95 -2.15 -9.53
C VAL A 245 -7.87 -1.08 -9.30
N ALA A 246 -7.13 -1.16 -8.20
CA ALA A 246 -6.14 -0.17 -7.81
C ALA A 246 -4.80 -0.81 -7.44
N VAL A 247 -3.73 -0.04 -7.60
CA VAL A 247 -2.40 -0.35 -7.07
C VAL A 247 -2.39 -0.13 -5.55
N HIS A 248 -1.66 -0.96 -4.81
CA HIS A 248 -1.51 -0.80 -3.36
C HIS A 248 -0.04 -0.86 -2.96
N PRO A 249 0.59 0.26 -2.55
CA PRO A 249 1.86 0.23 -1.83
C PRO A 249 1.61 -0.30 -0.42
N MET A 250 1.97 -1.56 -0.18
CA MET A 250 1.71 -2.24 1.08
C MET A 250 2.86 -2.06 2.05
N HIS A 251 2.58 -1.46 3.20
CA HIS A 251 3.56 -1.10 4.22
C HIS A 251 3.41 -1.92 5.50
N LEU A 252 4.54 -2.40 6.03
CA LEU A 252 4.65 -3.10 7.32
C LEU A 252 5.38 -2.24 8.33
N HIS A 253 4.73 -1.91 9.42
CA HIS A 253 5.31 -1.14 10.52
C HIS A 253 6.35 -1.94 11.33
N GLY A 254 7.41 -1.27 11.75
CA GLY A 254 8.41 -1.75 12.70
C GLY A 254 9.23 -2.96 12.27
N SER A 255 9.09 -3.42 11.04
CA SER A 255 9.82 -4.59 10.52
C SER A 255 10.00 -4.52 9.01
N TYR A 256 11.09 -5.12 8.54
CA TYR A 256 11.29 -5.39 7.12
C TYR A 256 10.67 -6.72 6.74
N PHE A 257 10.17 -6.82 5.52
CA PHE A 257 9.81 -8.08 4.89
C PHE A 257 10.64 -8.33 3.63
N GLN A 258 10.87 -9.60 3.33
CA GLN A 258 11.60 -10.05 2.15
C GLN A 258 10.62 -10.50 1.08
N ILE A 259 10.81 -10.03 -0.14
CA ILE A 259 10.04 -10.48 -1.30
C ILE A 259 10.58 -11.85 -1.74
N GLU A 260 9.80 -12.90 -1.50
CA GLU A 260 10.14 -14.30 -1.87
C GLU A 260 9.74 -14.63 -3.30
N SER A 261 8.58 -14.12 -3.74
CA SER A 261 8.14 -14.22 -5.14
C SER A 261 7.24 -13.05 -5.51
N THR A 262 7.10 -12.80 -6.82
CA THR A 262 6.12 -11.88 -7.39
C THR A 262 5.43 -12.53 -8.58
N GLY A 263 4.11 -12.34 -8.70
CA GLY A 263 3.31 -12.91 -9.77
C GLY A 263 2.37 -11.89 -10.41
N ASP A 264 1.93 -12.20 -11.63
CA ASP A 264 0.97 -11.42 -12.42
C ASP A 264 -0.39 -12.14 -12.58
N GLY A 265 -0.65 -13.15 -11.74
CA GLY A 265 -1.81 -14.01 -11.84
C GLY A 265 -1.65 -15.18 -12.82
N GLU A 266 -0.77 -15.07 -13.81
CA GLU A 266 -0.45 -16.13 -14.79
C GLU A 266 0.85 -16.87 -14.46
N ARG A 267 1.83 -16.13 -13.96
CA ARG A 267 3.15 -16.61 -13.55
C ARG A 267 3.45 -16.13 -12.15
N ASP A 268 4.21 -16.93 -11.41
CA ASP A 268 4.79 -16.55 -10.12
C ASP A 268 6.31 -16.80 -10.19
N THR A 269 7.10 -15.74 -10.03
CA THR A 269 8.55 -15.77 -10.12
C THR A 269 9.15 -15.78 -8.73
N SER A 270 9.69 -16.90 -8.31
CA SER A 270 10.39 -17.04 -7.02
C SER A 270 11.83 -16.53 -7.10
N TYR A 271 12.31 -15.95 -6.01
CA TYR A 271 13.66 -15.42 -5.87
C TYR A 271 14.51 -16.28 -4.94
N ALA A 272 15.76 -16.57 -5.35
CA ALA A 272 16.74 -17.16 -4.45
C ALA A 272 17.01 -16.23 -3.25
N GLU A 273 17.43 -16.76 -2.12
CA GLU A 273 17.59 -16.00 -0.87
C GLU A 273 18.47 -14.75 -1.04
N ASN A 274 19.58 -14.87 -1.78
CA ASN A 274 20.48 -13.75 -2.10
C ASN A 274 19.96 -12.77 -3.15
N GLU A 275 18.79 -13.02 -3.70
CA GLU A 275 18.11 -12.15 -4.68
C GLU A 275 16.88 -11.46 -4.10
N ARG A 276 16.48 -11.81 -2.88
CA ARG A 276 15.31 -11.23 -2.21
C ARG A 276 15.59 -9.81 -1.77
N ARG A 277 14.70 -8.91 -2.11
CA ARG A 277 14.73 -7.54 -1.60
C ARG A 277 14.14 -7.51 -0.19
N SER A 278 14.79 -6.76 0.70
CA SER A 278 14.22 -6.38 2.02
C SER A 278 13.61 -4.99 1.89
N VAL A 279 12.35 -4.84 2.22
CA VAL A 279 11.58 -3.62 2.05
C VAL A 279 10.66 -3.40 3.25
N VAL A 280 10.21 -2.18 3.47
CA VAL A 280 9.11 -1.86 4.39
C VAL A 280 7.83 -1.52 3.64
N THR A 281 7.95 -1.07 2.38
CA THR A 281 6.84 -0.77 1.47
C THR A 281 7.11 -1.43 0.11
N GLU A 282 6.13 -2.17 -0.41
CA GLU A 282 6.20 -2.75 -1.75
C GLU A 282 4.92 -2.51 -2.51
N VAL A 283 5.09 -2.03 -3.74
CA VAL A 283 3.96 -1.79 -4.66
C VAL A 283 3.41 -3.13 -5.14
N LEU A 284 2.11 -3.32 -4.98
CA LEU A 284 1.38 -4.48 -5.49
C LEU A 284 0.35 -4.01 -6.53
N PRO A 285 0.67 -4.11 -7.84
CA PRO A 285 -0.24 -3.70 -8.90
C PRO A 285 -1.53 -4.52 -8.94
N GLU A 286 -2.50 -4.04 -9.70
CA GLU A 286 -3.77 -4.73 -9.96
C GLU A 286 -3.52 -6.11 -10.56
N GLY A 287 -4.19 -7.13 -10.06
CA GLY A 287 -4.04 -8.49 -10.53
C GLY A 287 -2.70 -9.16 -10.19
N HIS A 288 -1.82 -8.52 -9.43
CA HIS A 288 -0.53 -9.07 -9.04
C HIS A 288 -0.56 -9.76 -7.68
N THR A 289 0.46 -10.57 -7.45
CA THR A 289 0.65 -11.32 -6.21
C THR A 289 2.07 -11.15 -5.70
N MET A 290 2.27 -11.28 -4.40
CA MET A 290 3.59 -11.40 -3.79
C MET A 290 3.58 -12.44 -2.67
N ALA A 291 4.62 -13.26 -2.57
CA ALA A 291 4.92 -14.02 -1.38
C ALA A 291 6.03 -13.32 -0.61
N VAL A 292 5.84 -13.19 0.69
CA VAL A 292 6.77 -12.46 1.56
C VAL A 292 7.08 -13.26 2.82
N SER A 293 8.27 -13.04 3.37
CA SER A 293 8.63 -13.51 4.70
C SER A 293 9.19 -12.37 5.54
N TRP A 294 8.94 -12.41 6.84
CA TRP A 294 9.44 -11.43 7.77
C TRP A 294 9.61 -12.01 9.17
N LYS A 295 10.38 -11.32 10.00
CA LYS A 295 10.70 -11.75 11.35
C LYS A 295 10.65 -10.55 12.27
N PRO A 296 9.62 -10.45 13.15
CA PRO A 296 9.46 -9.30 14.03
C PRO A 296 10.62 -9.17 15.02
N PRO A 297 11.32 -8.02 15.05
CA PRO A 297 12.41 -7.78 16.00
C PRO A 297 11.91 -7.38 17.38
N HIS A 298 10.70 -6.80 17.45
CA HIS A 298 10.12 -6.26 18.68
C HIS A 298 8.72 -6.81 18.93
N ALA A 299 8.39 -7.05 20.22
CA ALA A 299 7.03 -7.34 20.64
C ALA A 299 6.18 -6.07 20.62
N GLY A 300 4.85 -6.24 20.63
CA GLY A 300 3.89 -5.14 20.64
C GLY A 300 2.84 -5.28 19.55
N ASN A 301 2.06 -4.23 19.35
CA ASN A 301 1.05 -4.19 18.32
C ASN A 301 1.56 -3.39 17.13
N TRP A 302 1.30 -3.91 15.95
CA TRP A 302 1.77 -3.38 14.67
C TRP A 302 0.64 -3.38 13.65
N ILE A 303 0.86 -2.72 12.53
CA ILE A 303 -0.08 -2.75 11.40
C ILE A 303 0.63 -3.09 10.09
N PHE A 304 -0.14 -3.68 9.17
CA PHE A 304 0.19 -3.83 7.76
C PHE A 304 -0.94 -3.20 6.96
N HIS A 305 -0.65 -2.18 6.18
CA HIS A 305 -1.68 -1.38 5.51
C HIS A 305 -1.23 -0.88 4.13
N CYS A 306 -2.20 -0.46 3.31
CA CYS A 306 -1.92 0.30 2.11
C CYS A 306 -1.45 1.72 2.48
N HIS A 307 -0.41 2.24 1.82
CA HIS A 307 0.11 3.57 2.12
C HIS A 307 -0.61 4.71 1.37
N LEU A 308 -1.55 4.40 0.47
CA LEU A 308 -2.44 5.40 -0.12
C LEU A 308 -3.46 5.84 0.93
N ALA A 309 -3.46 7.11 1.30
CA ALA A 309 -4.27 7.62 2.39
C ALA A 309 -5.77 7.41 2.16
N ASP A 310 -6.25 7.55 0.93
CA ASP A 310 -7.64 7.29 0.55
C ASP A 310 -8.08 5.82 0.67
N HIS A 311 -7.16 4.89 0.98
CA HIS A 311 -7.47 3.48 1.26
C HIS A 311 -7.44 3.11 2.75
N PHE A 312 -6.99 4.00 3.64
CA PHE A 312 -6.89 3.67 5.07
C PHE A 312 -7.33 4.79 6.04
N VAL A 313 -7.77 5.95 5.55
CA VAL A 313 -8.20 7.05 6.42
C VAL A 313 -9.62 6.86 6.98
N GLU A 314 -9.91 7.55 8.09
CA GLU A 314 -11.17 7.45 8.82
C GLU A 314 -12.40 7.76 7.96
N GLU A 315 -12.28 8.62 6.97
CA GLU A 315 -13.36 9.05 6.09
C GLU A 315 -14.00 7.89 5.31
N ILE A 316 -13.28 6.77 5.14
CA ILE A 316 -13.80 5.58 4.46
C ILE A 316 -14.85 4.85 5.31
N SER A 317 -14.83 4.99 6.62
CA SER A 317 -15.69 4.24 7.56
C SER A 317 -17.20 4.45 7.35
N ASN A 318 -17.60 5.52 6.69
CA ASN A 318 -19.00 5.83 6.43
C ASN A 318 -19.50 5.41 5.05
N GLN A 319 -18.63 4.91 4.17
CA GLN A 319 -18.96 4.64 2.76
C GLN A 319 -20.11 3.62 2.62
N VAL A 320 -20.15 2.58 3.45
CA VAL A 320 -21.23 1.58 3.42
C VAL A 320 -22.58 2.22 3.74
N SER A 321 -22.64 3.07 4.77
CA SER A 321 -23.87 3.79 5.16
C SER A 321 -24.31 4.78 4.07
N GLU A 322 -23.38 5.46 3.45
CA GLU A 322 -23.66 6.39 2.35
C GLU A 322 -24.25 5.68 1.12
N VAL A 323 -23.69 4.52 0.76
CA VAL A 323 -24.13 3.72 -0.38
C VAL A 323 -25.49 3.06 -0.13
N THR A 324 -25.69 2.52 1.07
CA THR A 324 -26.91 1.76 1.40
C THR A 324 -28.05 2.66 1.86
N GLY A 325 -27.75 3.88 2.31
CA GLY A 325 -28.71 4.77 2.98
C GLY A 325 -29.15 4.25 4.35
N VAL A 326 -28.49 3.22 4.89
CA VAL A 326 -28.76 2.65 6.22
C VAL A 326 -27.76 3.25 7.21
N PRO A 327 -28.22 4.06 8.18
CA PRO A 327 -27.33 4.68 9.16
C PRO A 327 -26.59 3.63 9.99
N ASN A 328 -25.33 3.90 10.29
CA ASN A 328 -24.56 3.14 11.25
C ASN A 328 -24.91 3.67 12.67
N GLU A 329 -26.02 3.15 13.23
CA GLU A 329 -26.65 3.74 14.45
C GLU A 329 -25.95 3.36 15.76
N LYS A 330 -25.13 2.31 15.76
CA LYS A 330 -24.49 1.84 16.98
C LYS A 330 -23.14 2.54 17.21
N PRO A 331 -22.90 3.14 18.41
CA PRO A 331 -21.62 3.74 18.74
C PRO A 331 -20.43 2.82 18.54
N GLU A 332 -20.59 1.52 18.82
CA GLU A 332 -19.59 0.49 18.60
C GLU A 332 -19.28 0.23 17.10
N HIS A 333 -20.14 0.67 16.20
CA HIS A 333 -19.93 0.57 14.75
C HIS A 333 -19.37 1.88 14.16
N GLN A 334 -19.33 2.96 14.94
CA GLN A 334 -18.72 4.22 14.55
C GLN A 334 -17.20 4.22 14.85
N HIS A 335 -16.57 3.07 14.72
CA HIS A 335 -15.16 2.86 15.08
C HIS A 335 -14.14 3.69 14.29
N GLY A 336 -14.55 4.35 13.21
CA GLY A 336 -13.69 5.33 12.53
C GLY A 336 -13.54 6.64 13.28
N LYS A 337 -14.56 7.09 14.04
CA LYS A 337 -14.47 8.39 14.71
C LYS A 337 -13.51 8.35 15.89
N GLY A 338 -12.34 8.92 15.69
CA GLY A 338 -11.30 9.08 16.70
C GLY A 338 -10.22 7.99 16.71
N MET A 339 -10.23 7.04 15.77
CA MET A 339 -9.13 6.06 15.61
C MET A 339 -8.15 6.44 14.49
N GLY A 340 -8.46 7.44 13.68
CA GLY A 340 -7.59 7.93 12.60
C GLY A 340 -7.42 7.00 11.39
N MET A 341 -7.97 5.77 11.43
CA MET A 341 -7.82 4.77 10.36
C MET A 341 -9.07 3.93 10.14
N ALA A 342 -9.26 3.50 8.87
CA ALA A 342 -10.28 2.55 8.41
C ALA A 342 -9.75 1.77 7.20
N GLY A 343 -10.54 0.89 6.57
CA GLY A 343 -10.23 0.30 5.27
C GLY A 343 -9.14 -0.75 5.26
N LEU A 344 -8.14 -0.58 4.38
CA LEU A 344 -7.13 -1.60 4.08
C LEU A 344 -6.00 -1.64 5.11
N VAL A 345 -6.32 -2.08 6.31
CA VAL A 345 -5.40 -2.23 7.46
C VAL A 345 -5.58 -3.59 8.10
N VAL A 346 -4.50 -4.23 8.49
CA VAL A 346 -4.45 -5.48 9.28
C VAL A 346 -3.67 -5.24 10.56
N GLY A 347 -4.29 -5.49 11.70
CA GLY A 347 -3.63 -5.41 13.01
C GLY A 347 -2.84 -6.69 13.31
N ILE A 348 -1.65 -6.52 13.87
CA ILE A 348 -0.71 -7.60 14.18
C ILE A 348 -0.28 -7.48 15.63
N GLN A 349 -0.44 -8.53 16.40
CA GLN A 349 0.10 -8.63 17.75
C GLN A 349 1.33 -9.52 17.76
N ILE A 350 2.47 -8.99 18.15
CA ILE A 350 3.69 -9.75 18.37
C ILE A 350 3.87 -9.98 19.87
N LYS A 351 3.80 -11.23 20.26
CA LYS A 351 3.99 -11.65 21.67
C LYS A 351 5.49 -11.70 22.00
N PRO A 352 5.89 -11.38 23.23
CA PRO A 352 7.24 -11.63 23.70
C PRO A 352 7.64 -13.10 23.48
N SER A 353 8.90 -13.34 23.12
CA SER A 353 9.40 -14.70 22.93
C SER A 353 9.26 -15.52 24.21
N SER A 354 8.66 -16.70 24.10
CA SER A 354 8.55 -17.68 25.21
C SER A 354 9.92 -18.24 25.65
N SER A 355 10.96 -18.04 24.85
CA SER A 355 12.34 -18.48 25.13
C SER A 355 13.11 -17.60 26.10
N GLY A 356 12.47 -16.59 26.70
CA GLY A 356 13.10 -15.74 27.72
C GLY A 356 14.22 -14.84 27.19
N ILE A 357 14.25 -14.56 25.89
CA ILE A 357 15.14 -13.53 25.34
C ILE A 357 14.70 -12.20 25.94
N ALA A 358 15.49 -11.72 26.90
CA ALA A 358 15.26 -10.41 27.49
C ALA A 358 15.36 -9.36 26.37
N ILE A 359 14.33 -8.53 26.24
CA ILE A 359 14.42 -7.32 25.41
C ILE A 359 15.52 -6.47 26.10
N PRO A 360 16.62 -6.13 25.41
CA PRO A 360 17.63 -5.27 26.00
C PRO A 360 16.95 -3.96 26.42
N ALA A 361 17.16 -3.55 27.68
CA ALA A 361 16.72 -2.21 28.09
C ALA A 361 17.37 -1.19 27.14
N LEU A 362 16.57 -0.27 26.60
CA LEU A 362 17.11 0.80 25.76
C LEU A 362 18.25 1.51 26.51
N ALA A 363 19.40 1.63 25.87
CA ALA A 363 20.55 2.34 26.45
C ALA A 363 20.16 3.78 26.84
N ALA A 364 20.88 4.43 27.73
CA ALA A 364 20.65 5.85 28.00
C ALA A 364 20.79 6.63 26.67
N PRO A 365 19.93 7.63 26.39
CA PRO A 365 20.00 8.35 25.13
C PRO A 365 21.32 9.12 25.03
N ALA A 366 22.05 8.87 23.94
CA ALA A 366 23.27 9.60 23.62
C ALA A 366 22.94 10.98 23.04
N ARG A 367 21.76 11.12 22.42
CA ARG A 367 21.30 12.34 21.75
C ARG A 367 19.85 12.66 22.09
N LYS A 368 19.57 13.96 22.22
CA LYS A 368 18.19 14.47 22.39
C LYS A 368 17.90 15.52 21.33
N LEU A 369 16.74 15.38 20.72
CA LEU A 369 16.21 16.31 19.72
C LEU A 369 14.81 16.75 20.17
N GLU A 370 14.42 17.94 19.75
CA GLU A 370 13.04 18.42 19.87
C GLU A 370 12.50 18.79 18.49
N LEU A 371 11.32 18.26 18.17
CA LEU A 371 10.60 18.48 16.92
C LEU A 371 9.31 19.23 17.26
N VAL A 372 9.27 20.53 17.02
CA VAL A 372 8.11 21.37 17.29
C VAL A 372 7.28 21.48 16.01
N VAL A 373 6.03 21.03 16.08
CA VAL A 373 5.06 21.12 14.99
C VAL A 373 4.10 22.25 15.32
N ALA A 374 4.06 23.29 14.48
CA ALA A 374 3.27 24.48 14.73
C ALA A 374 2.57 24.95 13.44
N ARG A 375 1.59 25.80 13.59
CA ARG A 375 1.03 26.52 12.44
C ARG A 375 2.04 27.58 11.98
N SER A 376 2.16 27.74 10.66
CA SER A 376 2.95 28.83 10.08
C SER A 376 2.47 30.19 10.59
N ASN A 377 3.39 31.08 10.89
CA ASN A 377 3.09 32.45 11.30
C ASN A 377 2.56 33.31 10.14
N ASP A 378 2.73 32.88 8.91
CA ASP A 378 2.16 33.53 7.72
C ASP A 378 0.72 33.06 7.52
N ALA A 379 -0.24 33.82 8.05
CA ALA A 379 -1.66 33.52 7.92
C ALA A 379 -2.19 33.60 6.47
N THR A 380 -1.38 34.13 5.53
CA THR A 380 -1.71 34.22 4.11
C THR A 380 -1.22 33.01 3.32
N ASP A 381 -0.30 32.22 3.90
CA ASP A 381 0.20 30.98 3.30
C ASP A 381 -0.79 29.83 3.54
N VAL A 382 -1.81 29.77 2.71
CA VAL A 382 -2.78 28.67 2.72
C VAL A 382 -2.20 27.36 2.18
N ARG A 383 -1.03 27.39 1.52
CA ARG A 383 -0.40 26.23 0.94
C ARG A 383 0.51 25.48 1.92
N HIS A 384 1.10 26.21 2.89
CA HIS A 384 2.11 25.67 3.82
C HIS A 384 1.74 25.98 5.28
N PRO A 385 0.56 25.51 5.73
CA PRO A 385 0.03 25.92 7.04
C PRO A 385 0.78 25.26 8.22
N ILE A 386 1.61 24.24 7.99
CA ILE A 386 2.39 23.59 9.04
C ILE A 386 3.87 23.96 8.90
N GLN A 387 4.43 24.41 10.03
CA GLN A 387 5.86 24.68 10.18
C GLN A 387 6.45 23.68 11.18
N ILE A 388 7.59 23.07 10.80
CA ILE A 388 8.31 22.13 11.64
C ILE A 388 9.65 22.75 12.01
N ASN A 389 9.98 22.76 13.32
CA ASN A 389 11.26 23.21 13.84
C ASN A 389 11.94 22.04 14.54
N LEU A 390 13.18 21.76 14.17
CA LEU A 390 14.04 20.74 14.79
C LEU A 390 15.18 21.42 15.53
N THR A 391 15.40 21.08 16.80
CA THR A 391 16.54 21.58 17.57
C THR A 391 17.24 20.46 18.34
N ASP A 392 18.57 20.60 18.48
CA ASP A 392 19.41 19.79 19.38
C ASP A 392 19.79 20.57 20.66
N GLY A 393 19.09 21.66 20.93
CA GLY A 393 19.38 22.58 22.04
C GLY A 393 20.46 23.65 21.73
N LYS A 394 21.12 23.57 20.57
CA LYS A 394 22.13 24.52 20.09
C LYS A 394 21.82 25.05 18.70
N ASN A 395 21.42 24.18 17.81
CA ASN A 395 21.11 24.51 16.43
C ASN A 395 19.61 24.35 16.18
N ILE A 396 19.03 25.22 15.38
CA ILE A 396 17.64 25.14 14.96
C ILE A 396 17.63 24.98 13.44
N SER A 397 16.91 23.97 12.96
CA SER A 397 16.56 23.79 11.55
C SER A 397 15.05 23.84 11.41
N SER A 398 14.54 24.60 10.46
CA SER A 398 13.11 24.84 10.28
C SER A 398 12.68 24.48 8.86
N THR A 399 11.38 24.31 8.65
CA THR A 399 10.78 24.30 7.32
C THR A 399 11.26 25.53 6.55
N ALA A 400 11.76 25.33 5.34
CA ALA A 400 12.23 26.43 4.50
C ALA A 400 11.05 27.35 4.11
N ALA A 401 11.29 28.65 4.04
CA ALA A 401 10.26 29.60 3.65
C ALA A 401 9.75 29.30 2.23
N GLY A 402 8.43 29.24 2.06
CA GLY A 402 7.79 28.91 0.79
C GLY A 402 7.89 27.43 0.39
N SER A 403 8.28 26.54 1.31
CA SER A 403 8.38 25.09 1.12
C SER A 403 7.53 24.37 2.15
N GLU A 404 6.94 23.23 1.78
CA GLU A 404 6.25 22.33 2.69
C GLU A 404 7.18 21.30 3.35
N LEU A 405 8.45 21.23 2.93
CA LEU A 405 9.39 20.24 3.42
C LEU A 405 9.85 20.53 4.85
N GLY A 406 9.56 19.63 5.77
CA GLY A 406 10.13 19.64 7.11
C GLY A 406 11.65 19.44 7.12
N PRO A 407 12.35 19.81 8.21
CA PRO A 407 13.80 19.68 8.33
C PRO A 407 14.24 18.20 8.23
N THR A 408 15.35 17.95 7.56
CA THR A 408 15.97 16.61 7.53
C THR A 408 16.48 16.23 8.93
N ILE A 409 15.96 15.12 9.48
CA ILE A 409 16.47 14.53 10.71
C ILE A 409 17.62 13.60 10.34
N VAL A 410 18.81 13.85 10.91
CA VAL A 410 19.99 12.99 10.72
C VAL A 410 20.30 12.25 12.01
N LEU A 411 20.27 10.93 11.97
CA LEU A 411 20.60 10.01 13.07
C LEU A 411 21.83 9.16 12.69
N HIS A 412 22.35 8.38 13.65
CA HIS A 412 23.39 7.39 13.39
C HIS A 412 22.91 5.99 13.77
N ARG A 413 23.35 5.01 13.01
CA ARG A 413 23.11 3.60 13.31
C ARG A 413 23.67 3.26 14.70
N ASP A 414 22.92 2.47 15.45
CA ASP A 414 23.23 2.01 16.81
C ASP A 414 23.34 3.16 17.87
N GLU A 415 23.00 4.40 17.52
CA GLU A 415 22.93 5.52 18.46
C GLU A 415 21.51 5.71 19.00
N THR A 416 21.33 5.54 20.31
CA THR A 416 20.02 5.78 20.94
C THR A 416 19.71 7.27 20.96
N THR A 417 18.64 7.67 20.29
CA THR A 417 18.16 9.06 20.21
C THR A 417 16.77 9.18 20.81
N GLU A 418 16.55 10.22 21.61
CA GLU A 418 15.22 10.69 22.03
C GLU A 418 14.81 11.88 21.18
N ILE A 419 13.60 11.83 20.61
CA ILE A 419 12.99 12.93 19.87
C ILE A 419 11.71 13.32 20.59
N THR A 420 11.71 14.51 21.19
CA THR A 420 10.51 15.07 21.81
C THR A 420 9.69 15.78 20.72
N VAL A 421 8.53 15.24 20.38
CA VAL A 421 7.58 15.88 19.46
C VAL A 421 6.67 16.78 20.30
N VAL A 422 6.66 18.07 20.00
CA VAL A 422 5.81 19.08 20.66
C VAL A 422 4.73 19.53 19.69
N ASN A 423 3.47 19.32 20.05
CA ASN A 423 2.33 19.73 19.23
C ASN A 423 1.85 21.13 19.61
N GLN A 424 2.10 22.12 18.76
CA GLN A 424 1.59 23.49 18.86
C GLN A 424 0.46 23.76 17.85
N LEU A 425 -0.07 22.74 17.18
CA LEU A 425 -1.27 22.83 16.36
C LEU A 425 -2.52 22.99 17.23
N ALA A 426 -3.61 23.43 16.65
CA ALA A 426 -4.93 23.46 17.31
C ALA A 426 -5.64 22.10 17.31
N THR A 427 -5.09 21.10 16.62
CA THR A 427 -5.64 19.74 16.48
C THR A 427 -4.63 18.72 16.99
N PRO A 428 -5.08 17.54 17.43
CA PRO A 428 -4.17 16.43 17.75
C PRO A 428 -3.31 16.02 16.55
N THR A 429 -2.15 15.42 16.83
CA THR A 429 -1.25 14.83 15.83
C THR A 429 -0.56 13.59 16.37
N ALA A 430 0.13 12.89 15.50
CA ALA A 430 1.08 11.82 15.81
C ALA A 430 2.16 11.78 14.73
N ILE A 431 3.36 11.35 15.08
CA ILE A 431 4.47 11.19 14.12
C ILE A 431 4.86 9.74 14.04
N HIS A 432 4.81 9.19 12.84
CA HIS A 432 5.34 7.88 12.49
C HIS A 432 6.77 8.01 11.94
N TRP A 433 7.62 7.06 12.34
CA TRP A 433 9.03 6.96 11.94
C TRP A 433 9.16 5.85 10.89
N HIS A 434 8.68 6.13 9.71
CA HIS A 434 8.50 5.18 8.61
C HIS A 434 9.82 4.49 8.22
N GLY A 435 9.83 3.18 8.31
CA GLY A 435 10.98 2.34 7.95
C GLY A 435 11.98 2.11 9.09
N ILE A 436 11.82 2.75 10.24
CA ILE A 436 12.67 2.54 11.40
C ILE A 436 12.17 1.33 12.20
N GLU A 437 13.07 0.39 12.50
CA GLU A 437 12.83 -0.71 13.44
C GLU A 437 13.03 -0.18 14.87
N LEU A 438 11.93 -0.01 15.59
CA LEU A 438 11.89 0.56 16.95
C LEU A 438 10.88 -0.20 17.81
N GLU A 439 10.74 0.17 19.09
CA GLU A 439 9.69 -0.37 19.95
C GLU A 439 8.32 0.16 19.53
N SER A 440 7.32 -0.71 19.49
CA SER A 440 5.95 -0.43 19.00
C SER A 440 5.30 0.79 19.67
N TYR A 441 5.57 1.05 20.95
CA TYR A 441 5.04 2.22 21.66
C TYR A 441 5.50 3.55 21.05
N TYR A 442 6.68 3.60 20.43
CA TYR A 442 7.25 4.81 19.84
C TYR A 442 6.95 4.97 18.34
N ASP A 443 6.28 4.00 17.74
CA ASP A 443 6.03 3.93 16.29
C ASP A 443 5.09 5.02 15.76
N GLY A 444 4.30 5.64 16.65
CA GLY A 444 3.41 6.76 16.28
C GLY A 444 2.01 6.36 15.83
N VAL A 445 1.67 5.06 15.84
CA VAL A 445 0.31 4.60 15.50
C VAL A 445 -0.59 4.71 16.72
N VAL A 446 -1.41 5.75 16.72
CA VAL A 446 -2.32 6.08 17.85
C VAL A 446 -3.29 4.95 18.17
N ASP A 447 -3.53 4.68 19.45
CA ASP A 447 -4.45 3.70 20.01
C ASP A 447 -4.16 2.23 19.61
N ILE A 448 -3.07 1.97 18.87
CA ILE A 448 -2.65 0.64 18.43
C ILE A 448 -1.24 0.32 18.92
N GLY A 449 -0.25 1.16 18.59
CA GLY A 449 1.14 0.95 18.95
C GLY A 449 1.34 0.71 20.46
N GLY A 450 2.38 -0.04 20.81
CA GLY A 450 2.63 -0.45 22.20
C GLY A 450 2.13 -1.85 22.52
N ASP A 451 1.70 -2.07 23.73
CA ASP A 451 1.22 -3.37 24.23
C ASP A 451 0.02 -3.20 25.19
N SER A 452 -0.37 -4.28 25.87
CA SER A 452 -1.49 -4.25 26.83
C SER A 452 -1.26 -3.33 28.05
N ARG A 453 -0.06 -2.89 28.31
CA ARG A 453 0.31 -2.03 29.45
C ARG A 453 0.39 -0.56 29.06
N GLN A 454 0.77 -0.30 27.82
CA GLN A 454 1.05 1.05 27.33
C GLN A 454 0.73 1.13 25.84
N VAL A 455 -0.15 2.06 25.48
CA VAL A 455 -0.60 2.29 24.10
C VAL A 455 -0.11 3.67 23.65
N THR A 456 0.31 3.76 22.40
CA THR A 456 0.76 5.03 21.80
C THR A 456 -0.34 6.08 21.87
N PRO A 457 -0.13 7.21 22.56
CA PRO A 457 -1.13 8.27 22.62
C PRO A 457 -1.07 9.16 21.40
N ARG A 458 -2.17 9.80 21.06
CA ARG A 458 -2.13 11.00 20.22
C ARG A 458 -1.53 12.16 21.01
N ILE A 459 -0.90 13.07 20.33
CA ILE A 459 -0.30 14.25 20.93
C ILE A 459 -1.32 15.38 20.86
N GLU A 460 -1.98 15.68 22.00
CA GLU A 460 -2.98 16.73 22.09
C GLU A 460 -2.37 18.12 21.87
N PRO A 461 -3.18 19.15 21.50
CA PRO A 461 -2.71 20.53 21.42
C PRO A 461 -2.00 21.00 22.69
N GLY A 462 -0.78 21.51 22.56
CA GLY A 462 0.06 21.95 23.67
C GLY A 462 0.78 20.83 24.44
N ALA A 463 0.55 19.56 24.08
CA ALA A 463 1.22 18.41 24.68
C ALA A 463 2.48 18.01 23.91
N SER A 464 3.22 17.06 24.46
CA SER A 464 4.39 16.47 23.81
C SER A 464 4.44 14.95 24.01
N PHE A 465 5.15 14.28 23.11
CA PHE A 465 5.44 12.85 23.18
C PHE A 465 6.93 12.62 22.92
N VAL A 466 7.56 11.77 23.71
CA VAL A 466 8.98 11.41 23.55
C VAL A 466 9.07 10.08 22.83
N ALA A 467 9.49 10.12 21.57
CA ALA A 467 9.87 8.93 20.81
C ALA A 467 11.33 8.58 21.10
N ARG A 468 11.61 7.29 21.30
CA ARG A 468 12.95 6.79 21.56
C ARG A 468 13.27 5.66 20.60
N MET A 469 14.41 5.76 19.92
CA MET A 469 14.82 4.80 18.92
C MET A 469 16.32 4.58 18.89
N THR A 470 16.72 3.39 18.47
CA THR A 470 18.11 3.02 18.19
C THR A 470 18.11 2.36 16.81
N PRO A 471 18.23 3.13 15.71
CA PRO A 471 18.12 2.58 14.36
C PRO A 471 19.18 1.51 14.11
N PRO A 472 18.80 0.27 13.71
CA PRO A 472 19.78 -0.82 13.54
C PRO A 472 20.47 -0.78 12.18
N ARG A 473 20.05 0.11 11.26
CA ARG A 473 20.61 0.24 9.91
C ARG A 473 20.71 1.69 9.45
N ALA A 474 21.72 1.96 8.62
CA ALA A 474 21.85 3.22 7.91
C ALA A 474 20.98 3.22 6.65
N GLY A 475 20.48 4.38 6.23
CA GLY A 475 19.64 4.50 5.02
C GLY A 475 18.83 5.77 4.95
N THR A 476 17.91 5.78 3.99
CA THR A 476 16.95 6.86 3.74
C THR A 476 15.57 6.42 4.19
N PHE A 477 14.94 7.21 5.05
CA PHE A 477 13.67 6.96 5.73
C PHE A 477 12.80 8.21 5.71
N ILE A 478 11.59 8.10 6.27
CA ILE A 478 10.63 9.21 6.31
C ILE A 478 10.16 9.40 7.75
N TYR A 479 9.85 10.63 8.15
CA TYR A 479 8.94 10.88 9.25
C TYR A 479 7.72 11.62 8.72
N HIS A 480 6.53 11.25 9.17
CA HIS A 480 5.30 11.87 8.74
C HIS A 480 4.19 11.73 9.78
N THR A 481 3.12 12.49 9.62
CA THR A 481 1.92 12.30 10.44
C THR A 481 1.36 10.89 10.29
N HIS A 482 0.76 10.36 11.36
CA HIS A 482 -0.08 9.17 11.31
C HIS A 482 -1.40 9.42 12.06
N TRP A 483 -1.90 10.64 11.88
CA TRP A 483 -3.17 11.10 12.44
C TRP A 483 -3.78 12.14 11.51
N HIS A 484 -4.99 11.88 11.00
CA HIS A 484 -5.63 12.71 9.96
C HIS A 484 -4.71 12.92 8.73
N ASP A 485 -4.19 11.82 8.19
CA ASP A 485 -3.13 11.82 7.19
C ASP A 485 -3.48 12.65 5.95
N MET A 486 -4.73 12.54 5.43
CA MET A 486 -5.17 13.34 4.28
C MET A 486 -5.02 14.84 4.52
N ASP A 487 -5.34 15.32 5.72
CA ASP A 487 -5.26 16.74 6.07
C ASP A 487 -3.84 17.16 6.40
N GLN A 488 -3.14 16.41 7.26
CA GLN A 488 -1.84 16.84 7.77
C GLN A 488 -0.69 16.59 6.79
N LEU A 489 -0.74 15.56 5.93
CA LEU A 489 0.24 15.35 4.87
C LEU A 489 0.18 16.47 3.82
N THR A 490 -1.01 16.81 3.34
CA THR A 490 -1.16 17.89 2.34
C THR A 490 -0.79 19.26 2.89
N LYS A 491 -0.70 19.40 4.21
CA LYS A 491 -0.26 20.60 4.92
C LYS A 491 1.21 20.63 5.31
N GLY A 492 1.98 19.60 4.92
CA GLY A 492 3.44 19.59 5.08
C GLY A 492 3.96 18.89 6.35
N LEU A 493 3.15 18.05 7.04
CA LEU A 493 3.64 17.32 8.22
C LEU A 493 4.39 16.05 7.83
N TYR A 494 5.55 16.22 7.24
CA TYR A 494 6.48 15.16 6.82
C TYR A 494 7.88 15.72 6.63
N GLY A 495 8.87 14.82 6.55
CA GLY A 495 10.24 15.16 6.17
C GLY A 495 11.12 13.93 6.03
N ALA A 496 12.35 14.15 5.60
CA ALA A 496 13.35 13.11 5.46
C ALA A 496 13.97 12.74 6.81
N LEU A 497 14.17 11.43 7.02
CA LEU A 497 14.97 10.90 8.11
C LEU A 497 16.11 10.09 7.50
N ILE A 498 17.34 10.50 7.77
CA ILE A 498 18.56 9.88 7.25
C ILE A 498 19.32 9.29 8.42
N VAL A 499 19.61 8.00 8.34
CA VAL A 499 20.47 7.31 9.29
C VAL A 499 21.82 7.07 8.63
N LEU A 500 22.89 7.57 9.25
CA LEU A 500 24.26 7.42 8.78
C LEU A 500 24.96 6.26 9.50
N GLU A 501 26.05 5.78 8.93
CA GLU A 501 26.94 4.87 9.64
C GLU A 501 27.63 5.58 10.81
N PRO A 502 28.03 4.85 11.87
CA PRO A 502 28.73 5.45 13.01
C PRO A 502 29.98 6.21 12.58
N GLY A 503 30.06 7.49 12.98
CA GLY A 503 31.18 8.36 12.65
C GLY A 503 31.11 9.08 11.31
N GLU A 504 30.15 8.76 10.47
CA GLU A 504 29.88 9.52 9.24
C GLU A 504 29.26 10.89 9.56
N LYS A 505 29.45 11.83 8.65
CA LYS A 505 28.79 13.15 8.68
C LYS A 505 27.92 13.29 7.45
N TYR A 506 26.74 13.86 7.63
CA TYR A 506 25.88 14.19 6.52
C TYR A 506 26.51 15.23 5.63
N ASP A 507 26.69 14.89 4.38
CA ASP A 507 27.29 15.75 3.35
C ASP A 507 26.21 16.15 2.32
N ALA A 508 25.54 17.27 2.57
CA ALA A 508 24.47 17.77 1.70
C ALA A 508 24.97 18.16 0.29
N GLU A 509 26.30 18.28 0.08
CA GLU A 509 26.85 18.55 -1.27
C GLU A 509 26.88 17.27 -2.13
N HIS A 510 27.06 16.09 -1.53
CA HIS A 510 27.11 14.81 -2.23
C HIS A 510 25.90 13.92 -1.97
N ASP A 511 25.20 14.09 -0.86
CA ASP A 511 23.91 13.45 -0.56
C ASP A 511 22.75 14.36 -1.02
N ARG A 512 22.23 14.13 -2.22
CA ARG A 512 21.15 14.95 -2.81
C ARG A 512 19.79 14.34 -2.52
N LEU A 513 18.96 15.07 -1.78
CA LEU A 513 17.62 14.66 -1.41
C LEU A 513 16.57 15.20 -2.39
N TYR A 514 15.69 14.31 -2.86
CA TYR A 514 14.52 14.61 -3.67
C TYR A 514 13.29 13.96 -3.04
N LEU A 515 12.57 14.74 -2.25
CA LEU A 515 11.33 14.30 -1.61
C LEU A 515 10.15 14.76 -2.44
N VAL A 516 9.34 13.81 -2.89
CA VAL A 516 8.12 14.04 -3.67
C VAL A 516 6.92 14.04 -2.76
N SER A 517 6.08 15.04 -2.88
CA SER A 517 4.86 15.23 -2.08
C SER A 517 3.77 15.93 -2.89
N ARG A 518 2.63 16.14 -2.26
CA ARG A 518 1.52 16.91 -2.82
C ARG A 518 1.21 18.07 -1.89
N GLY A 519 0.96 19.24 -2.44
CA GLY A 519 0.68 20.44 -1.67
C GLY A 519 -0.67 21.08 -2.00
N GLY A 520 -1.32 21.67 -1.02
CA GLY A 520 -2.59 22.38 -1.18
C GLY A 520 -3.69 21.86 -0.26
N ALA A 521 -4.84 22.55 -0.26
CA ALA A 521 -5.97 22.25 0.62
C ALA A 521 -6.82 21.06 0.15
N ASP A 522 -6.64 20.61 -1.09
CA ASP A 522 -7.42 19.53 -1.71
C ASP A 522 -6.48 18.58 -2.46
N ILE A 523 -6.46 17.33 -2.03
CA ILE A 523 -5.58 16.29 -2.58
C ILE A 523 -5.80 16.06 -4.09
N PHE A 524 -7.03 16.17 -4.58
CA PHE A 524 -7.36 15.92 -5.99
C PHE A 524 -6.94 17.05 -6.92
N TYR A 525 -6.75 18.26 -6.37
CA TYR A 525 -6.36 19.46 -7.11
C TYR A 525 -5.00 20.03 -6.67
N SER A 526 -4.28 19.28 -5.83
CA SER A 526 -2.97 19.69 -5.32
C SER A 526 -1.88 19.56 -6.36
N SER A 527 -0.87 20.42 -6.27
CA SER A 527 0.31 20.38 -7.12
C SER A 527 1.25 19.24 -6.73
N LEU A 528 1.99 18.70 -7.69
CA LEU A 528 3.11 17.82 -7.44
C LEU A 528 4.33 18.66 -7.02
N LEU A 529 4.91 18.33 -5.87
CA LEU A 529 6.02 19.07 -5.28
C LEU A 529 7.28 18.21 -5.25
N VAL A 530 8.43 18.85 -5.44
CA VAL A 530 9.73 18.27 -5.13
C VAL A 530 10.41 19.15 -4.09
N ASN A 531 10.82 18.56 -2.97
CA ASN A 531 11.35 19.28 -1.82
C ASN A 531 10.42 20.40 -1.34
N GLY A 532 9.10 20.13 -1.36
CA GLY A 532 8.07 21.06 -0.91
C GLY A 532 7.77 22.22 -1.86
N MET A 533 8.26 22.20 -3.10
CA MET A 533 8.11 23.30 -4.07
C MET A 533 7.58 22.78 -5.41
N GLU A 534 6.66 23.55 -6.05
CA GLU A 534 6.24 23.32 -7.44
C GLU A 534 7.38 23.64 -8.45
N HIS A 535 8.19 24.62 -8.12
CA HIS A 535 9.30 25.09 -8.94
C HIS A 535 10.58 25.11 -8.11
N PRO A 536 11.20 23.94 -7.86
CA PRO A 536 12.41 23.85 -7.06
C PRO A 536 13.55 24.66 -7.68
N ALA A 537 14.34 25.30 -6.83
CA ALA A 537 15.58 25.93 -7.28
C ALA A 537 16.51 24.90 -7.91
N GLY A 538 17.26 25.31 -8.91
CA GLY A 538 18.25 24.45 -9.53
C GLY A 538 19.35 24.03 -8.57
N SER A 539 19.96 22.87 -8.82
CA SER A 539 21.11 22.37 -8.07
C SER A 539 22.36 22.27 -8.95
N GLU A 540 23.52 22.29 -8.31
CA GLU A 540 24.82 22.16 -8.99
C GLU A 540 25.48 20.84 -8.60
N LEU A 541 26.05 20.17 -9.61
CA LEU A 541 26.91 19.00 -9.47
C LEU A 541 28.23 19.26 -10.16
N ARG A 542 29.26 18.42 -9.96
CA ARG A 542 30.56 18.52 -10.66
C ARG A 542 30.84 17.24 -11.42
N ALA A 543 31.37 17.40 -12.61
CA ALA A 543 31.79 16.28 -13.45
C ALA A 543 32.86 15.45 -12.74
N GLY A 544 32.72 14.13 -12.79
CA GLY A 544 33.65 13.19 -12.17
C GLY A 544 33.49 12.96 -10.68
N GLU A 545 32.69 13.75 -9.97
CA GLU A 545 32.36 13.51 -8.56
C GLU A 545 31.23 12.49 -8.42
N ARG A 546 31.17 11.83 -7.27
CA ARG A 546 30.17 10.80 -6.97
C ARG A 546 29.11 11.38 -6.05
N TYR A 547 27.86 11.21 -6.42
CA TYR A 547 26.67 11.67 -5.68
C TYR A 547 25.80 10.50 -5.29
N ARG A 548 25.21 10.58 -4.10
CA ARG A 548 24.11 9.74 -3.66
C ARG A 548 22.82 10.53 -3.85
N LEU A 549 21.97 10.08 -4.76
CA LEU A 549 20.66 10.66 -4.98
C LEU A 549 19.64 9.87 -4.16
N ARG A 550 19.00 10.54 -3.19
CA ARG A 550 18.03 9.98 -2.28
C ARG A 550 16.65 10.43 -2.67
N PHE A 551 15.79 9.49 -2.99
CA PHE A 551 14.41 9.74 -3.39
C PHE A 551 13.46 9.25 -2.31
N ILE A 552 12.48 10.08 -1.97
CA ILE A 552 11.41 9.79 -1.01
C ILE A 552 10.09 10.15 -1.67
N ASN A 553 9.09 9.26 -1.62
CA ASN A 553 7.73 9.57 -2.01
C ASN A 553 6.82 9.54 -0.78
N ILE A 554 6.25 10.69 -0.44
CA ILE A 554 5.27 10.85 0.64
C ILE A 554 4.00 11.52 0.13
N THR A 555 3.67 11.30 -1.13
CA THR A 555 2.38 11.73 -1.67
C THR A 555 1.26 10.97 -0.98
N PRO A 556 0.10 11.58 -0.72
CA PRO A 556 -0.97 10.91 0.01
C PRO A 556 -1.71 9.83 -0.80
N SER A 557 -1.71 9.91 -2.15
CA SER A 557 -2.48 8.99 -2.98
C SER A 557 -1.87 8.68 -4.35
N ASP A 558 -0.57 8.96 -4.56
CA ASP A 558 0.06 8.66 -5.85
C ASP A 558 0.58 7.22 -5.86
N ASP A 559 0.04 6.40 -6.74
CA ASP A 559 0.33 4.98 -6.88
C ASP A 559 1.55 4.66 -7.77
N GLY A 560 2.20 5.69 -8.33
CA GLY A 560 3.37 5.49 -9.20
C GLY A 560 3.91 6.76 -9.83
N THR A 561 4.53 7.63 -9.03
CA THR A 561 5.25 8.81 -9.54
C THR A 561 6.48 8.39 -10.33
N GLU A 562 6.64 8.89 -11.54
CA GLU A 562 7.80 8.62 -12.39
C GLU A 562 8.88 9.69 -12.20
N MET A 563 10.12 9.23 -12.03
CA MET A 563 11.32 10.08 -11.96
C MET A 563 12.24 9.75 -13.13
N VAL A 564 12.71 10.79 -13.83
CA VAL A 564 13.67 10.66 -14.94
C VAL A 564 14.76 11.72 -14.80
N LEU A 565 16.02 11.31 -14.66
CA LEU A 565 17.16 12.22 -14.78
C LEU A 565 17.65 12.22 -16.22
N ALA A 566 17.49 13.34 -16.91
CA ALA A 566 17.72 13.45 -18.36
C ALA A 566 18.71 14.53 -18.74
N ALA A 567 19.47 14.26 -19.82
CA ALA A 567 20.26 15.24 -20.57
C ALA A 567 19.64 15.40 -21.96
N ALA A 568 19.26 16.61 -22.33
CA ALA A 568 18.63 16.91 -23.64
C ALA A 568 17.46 15.93 -23.96
N GLY A 569 16.62 15.64 -22.97
CA GLY A 569 15.44 14.78 -23.08
C GLY A 569 15.70 13.28 -23.15
N LYS A 570 16.94 12.82 -22.92
CA LYS A 570 17.29 11.39 -22.86
C LYS A 570 17.75 11.03 -21.45
N PRO A 571 17.27 9.92 -20.87
CA PRO A 571 17.77 9.45 -19.59
C PRO A 571 19.29 9.30 -19.61
N VAL A 572 19.96 9.75 -18.53
CA VAL A 572 21.36 9.42 -18.25
C VAL A 572 21.43 8.06 -17.55
N ALA A 573 22.62 7.61 -17.16
CA ALA A 573 22.78 6.36 -16.42
C ALA A 573 23.05 6.64 -14.94
N TRP A 574 22.51 5.81 -14.06
CA TRP A 574 22.82 5.74 -12.64
C TRP A 574 22.86 4.28 -12.14
N THR A 575 23.26 4.07 -10.90
CA THR A 575 23.30 2.74 -10.29
C THR A 575 22.37 2.68 -9.08
N PRO A 576 21.32 1.82 -9.08
CA PRO A 576 20.49 1.60 -7.91
C PRO A 576 21.32 1.04 -6.74
N MET A 577 21.13 1.57 -5.53
CA MET A 577 21.90 1.19 -4.35
C MET A 577 21.03 0.56 -3.26
N ALA A 578 19.94 1.22 -2.89
CA ALA A 578 19.09 0.81 -1.79
C ALA A 578 17.61 1.12 -2.07
N LYS A 579 16.73 0.37 -1.42
CA LYS A 579 15.29 0.65 -1.30
C LYS A 579 14.91 0.58 0.17
N ASP A 580 14.12 1.56 0.63
CA ASP A 580 13.63 1.66 2.02
C ASP A 580 14.76 1.54 3.06
N GLY A 581 15.92 2.12 2.78
CA GLY A 581 17.11 2.03 3.61
C GLY A 581 17.85 0.69 3.57
N ALA A 582 17.32 -0.34 2.91
CA ALA A 582 17.99 -1.63 2.75
C ALA A 582 18.79 -1.68 1.43
N GLU A 583 20.01 -2.20 1.51
CA GLU A 583 20.86 -2.40 0.33
C GLU A 583 20.19 -3.39 -0.65
N LEU A 584 20.14 -3.03 -1.93
CA LEU A 584 19.59 -3.92 -2.96
C LEU A 584 20.51 -5.12 -3.21
N PRO A 585 19.96 -6.30 -3.49
CA PRO A 585 20.77 -7.44 -3.96
C PRO A 585 21.62 -7.11 -5.18
N ALA A 586 22.79 -7.73 -5.28
CA ALA A 586 23.81 -7.41 -6.30
C ALA A 586 23.26 -7.39 -7.74
N ARG A 587 22.28 -8.26 -8.05
CA ARG A 587 21.66 -8.34 -9.38
C ARG A 587 20.90 -7.06 -9.78
N PHE A 588 20.46 -6.27 -8.80
CA PHE A 588 19.73 -5.00 -9.05
C PHE A 588 20.65 -3.79 -9.04
N ARG A 589 21.92 -3.92 -8.66
CA ARG A 589 22.92 -2.85 -8.55
C ARG A 589 23.78 -2.69 -9.80
N SER A 590 23.21 -2.85 -10.98
CA SER A 590 23.87 -2.58 -12.24
C SER A 590 23.45 -1.22 -12.77
N ALA A 591 24.37 -0.52 -13.45
CA ALA A 591 24.05 0.75 -14.11
C ALA A 591 22.89 0.55 -15.10
N CYS A 592 21.92 1.43 -15.04
CA CYS A 592 20.72 1.43 -15.89
C CYS A 592 20.31 2.86 -16.25
N ASP A 593 19.35 2.99 -17.16
CA ASP A 593 18.74 4.29 -17.48
C ASP A 593 18.19 4.93 -16.20
N ALA A 594 18.48 6.22 -16.04
CA ALA A 594 18.05 7.00 -14.88
C ALA A 594 16.55 7.30 -14.96
N LYS A 595 15.75 6.25 -14.82
CA LYS A 595 14.30 6.27 -14.85
C LYS A 595 13.73 5.19 -13.94
N PHE A 596 12.76 5.56 -13.08
CA PHE A 596 12.04 4.61 -12.25
C PHE A 596 10.67 5.17 -11.84
N LYS A 597 9.81 4.29 -11.33
CA LYS A 597 8.55 4.64 -10.68
C LYS A 597 8.58 4.21 -9.23
N PHE A 598 7.98 5.00 -8.37
CA PHE A 598 7.80 4.66 -6.97
C PHE A 598 6.50 5.26 -6.43
N ALA A 599 5.91 4.59 -5.48
CA ALA A 599 4.65 4.98 -4.88
C ALA A 599 4.84 5.61 -3.49
N ALA A 600 3.75 6.08 -2.91
CA ALA A 600 3.72 6.63 -1.56
C ALA A 600 4.32 5.66 -0.53
N GLY A 601 5.19 6.14 0.35
CA GLY A 601 5.87 5.36 1.39
C GLY A 601 7.14 4.64 0.92
N GLU A 602 7.56 4.75 -0.34
CA GLU A 602 8.80 4.15 -0.82
C GLU A 602 9.97 5.14 -0.81
N THR A 603 11.16 4.63 -0.50
CA THR A 603 12.42 5.37 -0.68
C THR A 603 13.39 4.60 -1.55
N TYR A 604 14.19 5.33 -2.33
CA TYR A 604 15.23 4.76 -3.19
C TYR A 604 16.49 5.59 -3.15
N ASP A 605 17.66 4.91 -3.14
CA ASP A 605 18.95 5.55 -3.27
C ASP A 605 19.65 5.07 -4.54
N PHE A 606 20.23 6.03 -5.27
CA PHE A 606 21.03 5.77 -6.46
C PHE A 606 22.40 6.42 -6.35
N GLU A 607 23.43 5.75 -6.85
CA GLU A 607 24.71 6.38 -7.12
C GLU A 607 24.69 7.02 -8.53
N PHE A 608 25.09 8.28 -8.59
CA PHE A 608 25.23 9.01 -9.84
C PHE A 608 26.59 9.68 -9.94
N ARG A 609 27.23 9.56 -11.11
CA ARG A 609 28.51 10.22 -11.40
C ARG A 609 28.41 10.88 -12.78
N PRO A 610 28.20 12.21 -12.86
CA PRO A 610 28.17 12.89 -14.14
C PRO A 610 29.55 12.83 -14.80
N GLU A 611 29.60 12.41 -16.06
CA GLU A 611 30.88 12.24 -16.78
C GLU A 611 31.45 13.55 -17.29
N LYS A 612 30.59 14.51 -17.59
CA LYS A 612 30.95 15.79 -18.21
C LYS A 612 30.05 16.92 -17.73
N SER A 613 30.55 18.16 -17.86
CA SER A 613 29.74 19.35 -17.60
C SER A 613 28.57 19.49 -18.58
N GLY A 614 27.54 20.18 -18.16
CA GLY A 614 26.33 20.40 -18.94
C GLY A 614 25.08 20.64 -18.12
N LYS A 615 23.92 20.58 -18.77
CA LYS A 615 22.61 20.72 -18.12
C LYS A 615 21.92 19.39 -18.09
N LEU A 616 21.39 19.05 -16.92
CA LEU A 616 20.48 17.95 -16.68
C LEU A 616 19.17 18.49 -16.15
N GLU A 617 18.15 17.68 -16.21
CA GLU A 617 16.84 17.95 -15.64
C GLU A 617 16.35 16.68 -14.94
N LEU A 618 15.99 16.80 -13.67
CA LEU A 618 15.24 15.74 -12.96
C LEU A 618 13.76 16.02 -13.17
N GLN A 619 13.14 15.21 -14.00
CA GLN A 619 11.73 15.28 -14.34
C GLN A 619 10.93 14.40 -13.40
N THR A 620 9.88 14.95 -12.80
CA THR A 620 8.96 14.26 -11.91
C THR A 620 7.57 14.35 -12.50
N SER A 621 6.86 13.23 -12.63
CA SER A 621 5.53 13.22 -13.21
C SER A 621 4.60 12.20 -12.57
N PHE A 622 3.33 12.60 -12.43
CA PHE A 622 2.23 11.73 -12.04
C PHE A 622 0.97 12.15 -12.82
N ILE A 623 0.46 11.26 -13.67
CA ILE A 623 -0.66 11.54 -14.59
C ILE A 623 -0.36 12.79 -15.45
N GLU A 624 -1.06 13.89 -15.23
CA GLU A 624 -0.90 15.16 -15.95
C GLU A 624 -0.09 16.20 -15.16
N LEU A 625 0.37 15.85 -13.94
CA LEU A 625 1.15 16.71 -13.09
C LEU A 625 2.64 16.53 -13.36
N HIS A 626 3.36 17.64 -13.41
CA HIS A 626 4.79 17.64 -13.69
C HIS A 626 5.50 18.66 -12.83
N THR A 627 6.66 18.29 -12.31
CA THR A 627 7.58 19.19 -11.61
C THR A 627 9.01 18.83 -12.01
N ASN A 628 9.80 19.82 -12.40
CA ASN A 628 11.15 19.62 -12.88
C ASN A 628 12.17 20.35 -12.00
N VAL A 629 13.29 19.68 -11.71
CA VAL A 629 14.43 20.27 -11.01
C VAL A 629 15.56 20.46 -12.02
N PRO A 630 15.95 21.71 -12.37
CA PRO A 630 17.10 21.95 -13.23
C PRO A 630 18.41 21.63 -12.48
N ILE A 631 19.33 20.94 -13.15
CA ILE A 631 20.64 20.57 -12.58
C ILE A 631 21.73 21.03 -13.52
N THR A 632 22.68 21.81 -13.00
CA THR A 632 23.88 22.24 -13.76
C THR A 632 25.06 21.38 -13.32
N VAL A 633 25.69 20.69 -14.24
CA VAL A 633 26.96 20.00 -14.02
C VAL A 633 28.11 20.92 -14.40
N LEU A 634 28.89 21.33 -13.42
CA LEU A 634 30.10 22.13 -13.58
C LEU A 634 31.27 21.25 -14.02
N GLU A 635 32.34 21.88 -14.55
CA GLU A 635 33.60 21.18 -14.84
C GLU A 635 34.18 20.52 -13.58
N ALA A 636 34.97 19.46 -13.77
CA ALA A 636 35.71 18.83 -12.69
C ALA A 636 36.69 19.84 -12.05
N ASN A 637 36.83 19.78 -10.73
CA ASN A 637 37.90 20.53 -10.06
C ASN A 637 39.25 20.02 -10.54
N GLU A 638 40.18 20.90 -10.89
CA GLU A 638 41.55 20.54 -11.35
C GLU A 638 42.29 19.62 -10.37
N ALA A 639 41.99 19.70 -9.07
CA ALA A 639 42.58 18.86 -8.03
C ALA A 639 42.15 17.37 -8.06
N VAL A 640 41.07 17.02 -8.78
CA VAL A 640 40.60 15.64 -8.94
C VAL A 640 41.20 14.95 -10.15
N ALA A 641 41.70 15.74 -11.14
CA ALA A 641 42.32 15.23 -12.34
C ALA A 641 43.69 14.58 -12.11
N GLU A 642 44.41 14.93 -11.04
CA GLU A 642 45.74 14.40 -10.69
C GLU A 642 45.71 13.04 -9.95
N ARG A 643 44.51 12.49 -9.59
CA ARG A 643 44.36 11.21 -8.86
C ARG A 643 43.78 10.07 -9.73
N ARG A 644 43.92 10.15 -11.04
CA ARG A 644 43.57 9.06 -12.00
C ARG A 644 44.78 8.24 -12.40
#